data_b696e570dc2231482bcb9611f5072faa
#
_entry.id   b696e570dc2231482bcb9611f5072faa
#
_cell.length_a   1.000
_cell.length_b   1.000
_cell.length_c   1.000
_cell.angle_alpha   90.00
_cell.angle_beta   90.00
_cell.angle_gamma   90.00
#
_symmetry.space_group_name_H-M   'P 1'
#
loop_
_entity.id
_entity.type
_entity.pdbx_description
1 polymer ?
#
loop_
_entity_poly.entity_id
_entity_poly.type
_entity_poly.pdbx_seq_one_letter_code
_entity_poly.pdbx_strand_id
1 'polypeptide(L)'
;MTGPNSRTPLRDESVQSLIYADEPMSIHTRVRFLLLAATIVAAVGLAYVQPLGLVYAQQSAIPPAVLAARLDQVVPVDPLITVGTLPNGMRYYLRENRQPAARAELRLAVKAGSVLEDDDQRGLAHFVEHMAFNGTRNFPGNAVGTFMQSIGVRFGAHVNAHTSFDETVYELQIPTDNPRTVDRSLLILEDFAHNVTFDSREIDQEKGVILEEWRLGLGAGERINNAQFPLLLKGSRYADRMPIGQPEIIRNVNPERLKQFYADWYRPDLMAVIVVGDFNKADMEFQIRSHFGSIPAATSPRQRPTYTVPNLTETAYSIVTDPEATSTRISASSTMEGREQMTIGSYRQHMVEQLFGAMLSARLGDIAQAPNAPFLRAQTDRDLFVRTIEVTSLDALVAKGGVERGLSALMTELARVARFGFTAPELSRMKLNLQRGLERAVVEKDKSESGPLADEFIRNFIEEEPIPGIVYEYGLNQRFLPEITLAEVNAVAKNWMPDRNRVVAISAPEADKASLPDNVKLAGVISSADSERLTAYVDTVSNQPLLARAPTAGAVANTSSTEPLGITQWTLSNGVRVVLKPTAFKQDEILFRAVSPGGTSLASDADFIPAETADAVISQGGLGNFSRSDLNKVLAGTTAYVNADIGATEEGLAGGAARKDLETMFQLIYLTFTAPRADPVAFKVMTEQLKVTLANRQLQPDTLFDQTLDAALSQNHLRAQPLTPASVDRMDLNKSLAFYKDRFADASDFVFVFVGSFDLAAMRPLVEKYLGSLPSLRRNEMAKDVGMRTPPGIVERQVKSGIAPRSQVSIVFTGPFQNDEQHRVIASAMADTLAGNLQRTLREDLGGTYGVSVVPRFAKQPTGEYRLTITFACDPARTESLVKTAFSVIDEYKRVGPGQGQVADARSALVRDFETNAATNIYLLNRILYKYEFGEDVKEVFNMNPFYDQVTPGSLRDAARQYLNTDRYVAVTLVPDARQ
;
A
#
# COMPACT_ATOMS: atom_id res chain seq x y z
N MET A 1 5.88 1.91 -11.65
CA MET A 1 6.52 2.24 -10.35
C MET A 1 5.69 3.28 -9.64
N THR A 2 5.01 2.89 -8.62
CA THR A 2 4.13 3.77 -7.86
C THR A 2 4.93 4.44 -6.75
N GLY A 3 5.11 5.76 -6.86
CA GLY A 3 5.52 6.57 -5.72
C GLY A 3 4.48 6.45 -4.60
N PRO A 4 4.87 6.52 -3.32
CA PRO A 4 3.96 6.34 -2.21
C PRO A 4 3.06 7.57 -2.08
N ASN A 5 1.83 7.49 -2.59
CA ASN A 5 0.77 8.41 -2.20
C ASN A 5 0.14 7.88 -0.92
N SER A 6 0.79 8.11 0.21
CA SER A 6 0.13 8.09 1.50
C SER A 6 0.24 9.48 2.12
N ARG A 7 -0.83 10.25 2.03
CA ARG A 7 -1.04 11.42 2.88
C ARG A 7 -1.26 10.90 4.30
N THR A 8 -0.18 10.69 5.02
CA THR A 8 -0.21 10.55 6.48
C THR A 8 0.37 11.82 7.06
N PRO A 9 -0.26 12.43 8.09
CA PRO A 9 0.38 13.53 8.81
C PRO A 9 1.69 13.03 9.42
N LEU A 10 2.61 13.96 9.68
CA LEU A 10 3.87 13.73 10.37
C LEU A 10 3.65 12.77 11.55
N ARG A 11 3.94 11.51 11.34
CA ARG A 11 4.20 10.56 12.41
C ARG A 11 5.70 10.35 12.41
N ASP A 12 6.32 10.61 13.54
CA ASP A 12 7.50 9.88 13.90
C ASP A 12 7.18 8.40 13.68
N GLU A 13 8.08 7.70 13.00
CA GLU A 13 7.91 6.26 12.80
C GLU A 13 7.80 5.61 14.17
N SER A 14 6.57 5.29 14.59
CA SER A 14 6.34 4.58 15.83
C SER A 14 7.01 3.21 15.76
N VAL A 15 7.30 2.61 16.90
CA VAL A 15 7.88 1.25 16.97
C VAL A 15 7.03 0.25 16.17
N GLN A 16 5.74 0.51 15.98
CA GLN A 16 4.87 -0.30 15.12
C GLN A 16 5.25 -0.22 13.64
N SER A 17 5.60 0.97 13.12
CA SER A 17 6.07 1.11 11.74
C SER A 17 7.45 0.45 11.53
N LEU A 18 8.32 0.50 12.55
CA LEU A 18 9.63 -0.16 12.52
C LEU A 18 9.53 -1.70 12.51
N ILE A 19 8.50 -2.26 13.13
CA ILE A 19 8.28 -3.72 13.14
C ILE A 19 7.63 -4.21 11.83
N TYR A 20 6.91 -3.33 11.12
CA TYR A 20 6.15 -3.66 9.92
C TYR A 20 6.64 -2.98 8.63
N ALA A 21 7.56 -2.03 8.70
CA ALA A 21 8.14 -1.36 7.55
C ALA A 21 9.43 -2.04 7.12
N ASP A 22 9.56 -2.23 5.87
CA ASP A 22 10.64 -2.68 5.00
C ASP A 22 10.44 -4.05 4.38
N GLU A 23 9.61 -4.05 3.33
CA GLU A 23 9.83 -4.94 2.21
C GLU A 23 9.86 -4.12 0.92
N PRO A 24 10.86 -4.29 0.08
CA PRO A 24 10.70 -4.05 -1.35
C PRO A 24 9.81 -5.20 -1.87
N MET A 25 8.48 -4.99 -1.82
CA MET A 25 7.55 -5.92 -2.46
C MET A 25 7.76 -5.87 -3.96
N SER A 26 7.81 -7.03 -4.60
CA SER A 26 7.83 -7.16 -6.05
C SER A 26 6.62 -6.41 -6.64
N ILE A 27 6.78 -5.89 -7.86
CA ILE A 27 5.76 -5.12 -8.61
C ILE A 27 4.42 -5.86 -8.67
N HIS A 28 4.40 -7.19 -8.67
CA HIS A 28 3.21 -8.03 -8.70
C HIS A 28 2.49 -8.16 -7.36
N THR A 29 3.18 -8.08 -6.25
CA THR A 29 2.59 -8.23 -4.91
C THR A 29 1.89 -6.95 -4.44
N ARG A 30 2.30 -5.77 -4.91
CA ARG A 30 1.69 -4.48 -4.51
C ARG A 30 0.26 -4.30 -5.02
N VAL A 31 -0.08 -4.85 -6.18
CA VAL A 31 -1.44 -4.75 -6.75
C VAL A 31 -2.42 -5.70 -6.03
N ARG A 32 -1.96 -6.86 -5.56
CA ARG A 32 -2.82 -7.84 -4.87
C ARG A 32 -3.06 -7.53 -3.39
N PHE A 33 -2.16 -6.81 -2.71
CA PHE A 33 -2.30 -6.52 -1.28
C PHE A 33 -3.36 -5.47 -0.95
N LEU A 34 -3.79 -4.62 -1.87
CA LEU A 34 -4.90 -3.67 -1.65
C LEU A 34 -6.27 -4.36 -1.56
N LEU A 35 -6.40 -5.59 -2.11
CA LEU A 35 -7.63 -6.39 -2.00
C LEU A 35 -7.60 -7.39 -0.82
N LEU A 36 -6.43 -7.75 -0.29
CA LEU A 36 -6.31 -8.72 0.82
C LEU A 36 -6.19 -8.10 2.22
N ALA A 37 -5.88 -6.81 2.35
CA ALA A 37 -5.71 -6.14 3.66
C ALA A 37 -7.04 -5.85 4.39
N ALA A 38 -8.18 -6.22 3.82
CA ALA A 38 -9.51 -5.96 4.38
C ALA A 38 -10.14 -7.16 5.11
N THR A 39 -9.44 -8.27 5.26
CA THR A 39 -10.05 -9.48 5.85
C THR A 39 -9.21 -10.06 6.96
N ILE A 40 -9.65 -9.96 8.14
CA ILE A 40 -9.64 -10.90 9.26
C ILE A 40 -10.38 -10.22 10.41
N VAL A 41 -11.54 -10.71 10.81
CA VAL A 41 -11.82 -11.31 12.09
C VAL A 41 -13.29 -11.71 12.26
N ALA A 42 -13.60 -12.92 12.70
CA ALA A 42 -14.95 -13.45 12.90
C ALA A 42 -15.28 -14.07 14.23
N ALA A 43 -16.33 -14.25 14.63
CA ALA A 43 -17.36 -15.24 14.87
C ALA A 43 -17.98 -15.35 16.27
N VAL A 44 -19.24 -15.70 16.24
CA VAL A 44 -20.11 -16.59 17.02
C VAL A 44 -20.70 -16.10 18.37
N GLY A 45 -22.01 -16.17 18.44
CA GLY A 45 -22.78 -16.28 19.66
C GLY A 45 -24.28 -16.44 19.43
N LEU A 46 -24.77 -17.66 19.48
CA LEU A 46 -26.19 -18.00 19.48
C LEU A 46 -26.78 -17.84 20.88
N ALA A 47 -27.93 -17.21 20.96
CA ALA A 47 -29.19 -17.50 21.68
C ALA A 47 -29.71 -16.35 22.52
N TYR A 48 -30.80 -15.83 22.15
CA TYR A 48 -32.14 -15.72 22.64
C TYR A 48 -32.90 -14.59 21.92
N VAL A 49 -34.02 -14.99 21.34
CA VAL A 49 -34.86 -14.21 20.44
C VAL A 49 -35.99 -13.55 21.21
N GLN A 50 -36.36 -12.33 20.84
CA GLN A 50 -37.73 -11.93 20.49
C GLN A 50 -37.77 -10.71 19.58
N PRO A 51 -38.75 -10.54 18.71
CA PRO A 51 -38.59 -9.86 17.44
C PRO A 51 -39.08 -8.41 17.48
N LEU A 52 -38.21 -7.49 17.07
CA LEU A 52 -38.61 -6.20 16.54
C LEU A 52 -38.16 -6.15 15.08
N GLY A 53 -39.09 -5.95 14.19
CA GLY A 53 -38.91 -6.06 12.77
C GLY A 53 -37.88 -5.07 12.22
N LEU A 54 -36.76 -5.64 11.92
CA LEU A 54 -35.74 -5.03 11.08
C LEU A 54 -35.80 -5.75 9.74
N VAL A 55 -35.98 -5.00 8.67
CA VAL A 55 -35.79 -5.47 7.30
C VAL A 55 -34.33 -5.86 7.16
N TYR A 56 -34.01 -7.11 7.48
CA TYR A 56 -32.75 -7.72 7.07
C TYR A 56 -32.77 -7.78 5.54
N ALA A 57 -31.70 -7.24 4.91
CA ALA A 57 -31.40 -7.58 3.54
C ALA A 57 -31.48 -9.11 3.42
N GLN A 58 -32.40 -9.59 2.58
CA GLN A 58 -32.50 -11.01 2.26
C GLN A 58 -31.11 -11.51 1.93
N GLN A 59 -30.63 -12.52 2.66
CA GLN A 59 -29.52 -13.34 2.14
C GLN A 59 -29.91 -13.72 0.72
N SER A 60 -29.21 -13.16 -0.27
CA SER A 60 -29.53 -13.48 -1.66
C SER A 60 -29.35 -14.99 -1.80
N ALA A 61 -30.45 -15.68 -2.14
CA ALA A 61 -30.41 -17.12 -2.37
C ALA A 61 -29.32 -17.38 -3.43
N ILE A 62 -28.52 -18.43 -3.23
CA ILE A 62 -27.48 -18.82 -4.19
C ILE A 62 -28.15 -18.86 -5.58
N PRO A 63 -27.61 -18.16 -6.59
CA PRO A 63 -28.23 -18.17 -7.91
C PRO A 63 -28.40 -19.61 -8.42
N PRO A 64 -29.56 -20.00 -8.97
CA PRO A 64 -29.77 -21.36 -9.44
C PRO A 64 -28.72 -21.84 -10.44
N ALA A 65 -28.17 -20.93 -11.26
CA ALA A 65 -27.11 -21.20 -12.19
C ALA A 65 -25.82 -21.66 -11.48
N VAL A 66 -25.51 -21.12 -10.30
CA VAL A 66 -24.34 -21.51 -9.49
C VAL A 66 -24.55 -22.90 -8.88
N LEU A 67 -25.75 -23.18 -8.36
CA LEU A 67 -26.07 -24.51 -7.79
C LEU A 67 -25.99 -25.63 -8.83
N ALA A 68 -26.41 -25.34 -10.07
CA ALA A 68 -26.44 -26.30 -11.17
C ALA A 68 -25.09 -26.39 -11.94
N ALA A 69 -24.14 -25.52 -11.68
CA ALA A 69 -22.89 -25.43 -12.43
C ALA A 69 -22.04 -26.73 -12.26
N ARG A 70 -21.59 -27.29 -13.36
CA ARG A 70 -20.69 -28.46 -13.36
C ARG A 70 -19.25 -28.01 -13.20
N LEU A 71 -18.40 -28.86 -12.64
CA LEU A 71 -16.98 -28.52 -12.41
C LEU A 71 -16.20 -28.28 -13.71
N ASP A 72 -16.56 -28.96 -14.81
CA ASP A 72 -15.95 -28.78 -16.13
C ASP A 72 -16.49 -27.54 -16.91
N GLN A 73 -17.49 -26.88 -16.37
CA GLN A 73 -18.09 -25.70 -17.00
C GLN A 73 -17.18 -24.49 -16.85
N VAL A 74 -17.07 -23.70 -17.92
CA VAL A 74 -16.38 -22.40 -17.89
C VAL A 74 -17.12 -21.43 -16.98
N VAL A 75 -16.38 -20.71 -16.17
CA VAL A 75 -16.90 -19.63 -15.32
C VAL A 75 -17.49 -18.52 -16.21
N PRO A 76 -18.75 -18.11 -16.05
CA PRO A 76 -19.35 -17.11 -16.93
C PRO A 76 -18.74 -15.72 -16.70
N VAL A 77 -18.82 -14.89 -17.73
CA VAL A 77 -18.52 -13.44 -17.59
C VAL A 77 -19.70 -12.75 -16.92
N ASP A 78 -19.44 -11.80 -16.03
CA ASP A 78 -20.46 -10.94 -15.41
C ASP A 78 -21.30 -10.24 -16.52
N PRO A 79 -22.65 -10.39 -16.52
CA PRO A 79 -23.50 -9.74 -17.52
C PRO A 79 -23.45 -8.20 -17.50
N LEU A 80 -22.88 -7.57 -16.48
CA LEU A 80 -22.63 -6.14 -16.42
C LEU A 80 -21.42 -5.72 -17.29
N ILE A 81 -20.58 -6.66 -17.69
CA ILE A 81 -19.39 -6.42 -18.51
C ILE A 81 -19.74 -6.70 -19.98
N THR A 82 -19.45 -5.77 -20.86
CA THR A 82 -19.45 -6.02 -22.29
C THR A 82 -18.03 -6.35 -22.73
N VAL A 83 -17.81 -7.59 -23.16
CA VAL A 83 -16.57 -8.02 -23.80
C VAL A 83 -16.82 -8.17 -25.28
N GLY A 84 -16.04 -7.49 -26.12
CA GLY A 84 -16.17 -7.55 -27.56
C GLY A 84 -14.82 -7.61 -28.26
N THR A 85 -14.88 -7.87 -29.59
CA THR A 85 -13.71 -7.84 -30.46
C THR A 85 -14.03 -6.98 -31.65
N LEU A 86 -13.15 -6.03 -31.96
CA LEU A 86 -13.24 -5.18 -33.13
C LEU A 86 -12.86 -5.96 -34.40
N PRO A 87 -13.25 -5.50 -35.61
CA PRO A 87 -12.94 -6.18 -36.86
C PRO A 87 -11.44 -6.39 -37.13
N ASN A 88 -10.58 -5.55 -36.53
CA ASN A 88 -9.12 -5.64 -36.64
C ASN A 88 -8.48 -6.61 -35.63
N GLY A 89 -9.29 -7.27 -34.80
CA GLY A 89 -8.82 -8.23 -33.77
C GLY A 89 -8.63 -7.66 -32.36
N MET A 90 -8.69 -6.33 -32.16
CA MET A 90 -8.55 -5.72 -30.83
C MET A 90 -9.74 -6.07 -29.93
N ARG A 91 -9.45 -6.48 -28.70
CA ARG A 91 -10.51 -6.71 -27.69
C ARG A 91 -10.90 -5.41 -27.02
N TYR A 92 -12.12 -5.36 -26.49
CA TYR A 92 -12.51 -4.29 -25.60
C TYR A 92 -13.37 -4.82 -24.46
N TYR A 93 -13.25 -4.16 -23.30
CA TYR A 93 -14.04 -4.39 -22.10
C TYR A 93 -14.71 -3.08 -21.73
N LEU A 94 -16.00 -3.14 -21.42
CA LEU A 94 -16.79 -1.96 -21.10
C LEU A 94 -17.74 -2.25 -19.96
N ARG A 95 -17.68 -1.41 -18.89
CA ARG A 95 -18.58 -1.51 -17.74
C ARG A 95 -18.93 -0.12 -17.23
N GLU A 96 -20.23 0.17 -17.14
CA GLU A 96 -20.71 1.34 -16.42
C GLU A 96 -20.51 1.14 -14.90
N ASN A 97 -19.88 2.12 -14.24
CA ASN A 97 -19.69 2.16 -12.79
C ASN A 97 -19.59 3.61 -12.31
N ARG A 98 -20.39 3.98 -11.29
CA ARG A 98 -20.46 5.38 -10.81
C ARG A 98 -19.65 5.61 -9.53
N GLN A 99 -18.55 4.91 -9.38
CA GLN A 99 -17.63 5.07 -8.26
C GLN A 99 -16.18 5.18 -8.75
N PRO A 100 -15.60 6.36 -8.63
CA PRO A 100 -16.23 7.66 -8.30
C PRO A 100 -17.13 8.20 -9.44
N ALA A 101 -18.13 9.02 -9.07
CA ALA A 101 -19.01 9.64 -10.05
C ALA A 101 -18.26 10.62 -10.97
N ALA A 102 -18.74 10.79 -12.21
CA ALA A 102 -18.16 11.64 -13.22
C ALA A 102 -16.68 11.34 -13.53
N ARG A 103 -16.27 10.07 -13.40
CA ARG A 103 -14.91 9.58 -13.70
C ARG A 103 -14.97 8.30 -14.53
N ALA A 104 -13.92 8.06 -15.32
CA ALA A 104 -13.70 6.80 -15.99
C ALA A 104 -12.22 6.41 -15.94
N GLU A 105 -11.99 5.11 -15.81
CA GLU A 105 -10.73 4.42 -16.00
C GLU A 105 -10.64 3.99 -17.45
N LEU A 106 -9.65 4.49 -18.15
CA LEU A 106 -9.30 4.10 -19.51
C LEU A 106 -7.97 3.37 -19.45
N ARG A 107 -7.93 2.14 -19.96
CA ARG A 107 -6.72 1.32 -20.00
C ARG A 107 -6.45 0.83 -21.42
N LEU A 108 -5.17 0.83 -21.83
CA LEU A 108 -4.70 0.10 -22.99
C LEU A 108 -3.75 -0.97 -22.49
N ALA A 109 -4.15 -2.24 -22.60
CA ALA A 109 -3.31 -3.38 -22.28
C ALA A 109 -2.74 -4.00 -23.56
N VAL A 110 -1.43 -4.20 -23.61
CA VAL A 110 -0.70 -4.77 -24.73
C VAL A 110 0.00 -6.05 -24.28
N LYS A 111 -0.25 -7.20 -24.93
CA LYS A 111 0.44 -8.48 -24.67
C LYS A 111 1.87 -8.48 -25.22
N ALA A 112 2.62 -7.43 -24.91
CA ALA A 112 4.01 -7.25 -25.28
C ALA A 112 4.79 -6.65 -24.09
N GLY A 113 5.84 -7.31 -23.68
CA GLY A 113 6.75 -6.91 -22.63
C GLY A 113 8.17 -7.38 -22.95
N SER A 114 9.04 -7.33 -21.96
CA SER A 114 10.48 -7.54 -22.15
C SER A 114 10.86 -8.93 -22.66
N VAL A 115 10.05 -9.97 -22.42
CA VAL A 115 10.33 -11.32 -22.91
C VAL A 115 10.35 -11.43 -24.44
N LEU A 116 9.69 -10.48 -25.13
CA LEU A 116 9.62 -10.44 -26.61
C LEU A 116 10.81 -9.71 -27.26
N GLU A 117 11.65 -9.05 -26.49
CA GLU A 117 12.81 -8.30 -26.97
C GLU A 117 13.86 -9.22 -27.60
N ASP A 118 14.43 -8.83 -28.70
CA ASP A 118 15.63 -9.47 -29.24
C ASP A 118 16.85 -9.13 -28.34
N ASP A 119 18.00 -9.78 -28.55
CA ASP A 119 19.14 -9.62 -27.64
C ASP A 119 19.73 -8.18 -27.62
N ASP A 120 19.59 -7.47 -28.72
CA ASP A 120 19.97 -6.06 -28.88
C ASP A 120 18.84 -5.08 -28.52
N GLN A 121 17.70 -5.58 -28.00
CA GLN A 121 16.53 -4.79 -27.65
C GLN A 121 16.25 -4.76 -26.13
N ARG A 122 17.12 -5.32 -25.27
CA ARG A 122 16.88 -5.43 -23.83
C ARG A 122 16.68 -4.06 -23.17
N GLY A 123 15.43 -3.77 -22.77
CA GLY A 123 14.94 -2.53 -22.22
C GLY A 123 14.13 -1.69 -23.21
N LEU A 124 13.97 -2.13 -24.48
CA LEU A 124 13.23 -1.36 -25.45
C LEU A 124 11.70 -1.47 -25.28
N ALA A 125 11.19 -2.53 -24.69
CA ALA A 125 9.77 -2.62 -24.34
C ALA A 125 9.39 -1.48 -23.37
N HIS A 126 10.19 -1.29 -22.34
CA HIS A 126 10.03 -0.20 -21.37
C HIS A 126 10.30 1.18 -22.00
N PHE A 127 11.30 1.28 -22.87
CA PHE A 127 11.57 2.52 -23.59
C PHE A 127 10.39 2.94 -24.49
N VAL A 128 9.70 1.99 -25.15
CA VAL A 128 8.49 2.27 -25.95
C VAL A 128 7.38 2.83 -25.05
N GLU A 129 7.22 2.31 -23.86
CA GLU A 129 6.27 2.85 -22.87
C GLU A 129 6.52 4.34 -22.62
N HIS A 130 7.76 4.72 -22.32
CA HIS A 130 8.15 6.12 -22.11
C HIS A 130 7.89 6.99 -23.36
N MET A 131 8.24 6.48 -24.54
CA MET A 131 8.07 7.23 -25.79
C MET A 131 6.61 7.51 -26.15
N ALA A 132 5.66 6.73 -25.66
CA ALA A 132 4.24 7.00 -25.81
C ALA A 132 3.82 8.36 -25.20
N PHE A 133 4.47 8.76 -24.08
CA PHE A 133 4.24 10.06 -23.45
C PHE A 133 5.06 11.20 -24.07
N ASN A 134 6.10 10.87 -24.83
CA ASN A 134 7.07 11.83 -25.39
C ASN A 134 6.84 12.14 -26.88
N GLY A 135 5.63 11.94 -27.37
CA GLY A 135 5.21 12.40 -28.68
C GLY A 135 4.51 11.36 -29.52
N THR A 136 3.31 11.71 -29.91
CA THR A 136 2.48 10.96 -30.85
C THR A 136 2.06 11.86 -32.00
N ARG A 137 1.40 11.27 -32.99
CA ARG A 137 0.94 12.01 -34.17
C ARG A 137 0.03 13.19 -33.82
N ASN A 138 -0.89 13.04 -32.88
CA ASN A 138 -1.83 14.06 -32.47
C ASN A 138 -1.40 14.87 -31.24
N PHE A 139 -0.41 14.40 -30.50
CA PHE A 139 0.13 15.01 -29.29
C PHE A 139 1.68 15.06 -29.35
N PRO A 140 2.25 16.08 -30.07
CA PRO A 140 3.70 16.17 -30.19
C PRO A 140 4.39 16.55 -28.88
N GLY A 141 5.59 15.99 -28.61
CA GLY A 141 6.36 16.25 -27.42
C GLY A 141 5.54 15.95 -26.15
N ASN A 142 5.57 16.84 -25.16
CA ASN A 142 4.83 16.72 -23.90
C ASN A 142 3.36 17.19 -23.99
N ALA A 143 2.71 17.15 -25.14
CA ALA A 143 1.33 17.61 -25.29
C ALA A 143 0.30 16.71 -24.55
N VAL A 144 0.60 15.42 -24.35
CA VAL A 144 -0.21 14.52 -23.50
C VAL A 144 -0.21 15.04 -22.05
N GLY A 145 0.95 15.29 -21.49
CA GLY A 145 1.11 15.78 -20.12
C GLY A 145 0.40 17.12 -19.92
N THR A 146 0.57 18.05 -20.84
CA THR A 146 -0.11 19.35 -20.83
C THR A 146 -1.63 19.22 -20.89
N PHE A 147 -2.15 18.34 -21.74
CA PHE A 147 -3.60 18.11 -21.80
C PHE A 147 -4.12 17.50 -20.50
N MET A 148 -3.47 16.48 -19.95
CA MET A 148 -3.89 15.84 -18.69
C MET A 148 -3.90 16.85 -17.53
N GLN A 149 -2.88 17.68 -17.40
CA GLN A 149 -2.86 18.76 -16.40
C GLN A 149 -4.02 19.75 -16.58
N SER A 150 -4.35 20.12 -17.82
CA SER A 150 -5.44 21.07 -18.10
C SER A 150 -6.83 20.59 -17.71
N ILE A 151 -7.02 19.28 -17.54
CA ILE A 151 -8.28 18.66 -17.07
C ILE A 151 -8.23 18.27 -15.59
N GLY A 152 -7.19 18.71 -14.86
CA GLY A 152 -7.01 18.45 -13.44
C GLY A 152 -6.48 17.05 -13.11
N VAL A 153 -5.88 16.37 -14.07
CA VAL A 153 -5.31 15.01 -13.96
C VAL A 153 -3.80 15.10 -13.72
N ARG A 154 -3.28 14.34 -12.75
CA ARG A 154 -1.87 14.36 -12.36
C ARG A 154 -1.17 13.05 -12.71
N PHE A 155 0.07 13.16 -13.17
CA PHE A 155 0.96 12.01 -13.34
C PHE A 155 1.23 11.30 -12.02
N GLY A 156 1.35 9.97 -12.06
CA GLY A 156 1.55 9.10 -10.91
C GLY A 156 0.29 8.83 -10.08
N ALA A 157 -0.64 9.79 -10.01
CA ALA A 157 -1.89 9.63 -9.27
C ALA A 157 -3.07 9.17 -10.16
N HIS A 158 -3.13 9.65 -11.40
CA HIS A 158 -4.25 9.42 -12.32
C HIS A 158 -3.80 8.97 -13.71
N VAL A 159 -2.55 9.21 -14.07
CA VAL A 159 -1.91 8.75 -15.31
C VAL A 159 -0.71 7.93 -14.92
N ASN A 160 -0.65 6.71 -15.44
CA ASN A 160 0.46 5.80 -15.17
C ASN A 160 0.65 4.85 -16.35
N ALA A 161 1.78 4.13 -16.37
CA ALA A 161 2.01 2.99 -17.21
C ALA A 161 3.00 2.04 -16.55
N HIS A 162 3.06 0.82 -17.01
CA HIS A 162 4.09 -0.13 -16.59
C HIS A 162 4.37 -1.16 -17.67
N THR A 163 5.62 -1.60 -17.70
CA THR A 163 6.08 -2.71 -18.52
C THR A 163 6.55 -3.87 -17.63
N SER A 164 6.05 -5.07 -17.92
CA SER A 164 6.46 -6.31 -17.26
C SER A 164 7.13 -7.25 -18.26
N PHE A 165 7.30 -8.52 -17.89
CA PHE A 165 7.84 -9.52 -18.82
C PHE A 165 6.92 -9.77 -20.01
N ASP A 166 5.62 -9.85 -19.80
CA ASP A 166 4.65 -10.32 -20.78
C ASP A 166 3.69 -9.22 -21.31
N GLU A 167 3.67 -8.05 -20.69
CA GLU A 167 2.72 -6.97 -21.00
C GLU A 167 3.31 -5.57 -20.81
N THR A 168 2.66 -4.61 -21.48
CA THR A 168 2.73 -3.17 -21.19
C THR A 168 1.30 -2.65 -21.03
N VAL A 169 1.05 -1.87 -19.99
CA VAL A 169 -0.28 -1.30 -19.71
C VAL A 169 -0.16 0.21 -19.52
N TYR A 170 -1.07 0.94 -20.16
CA TYR A 170 -1.24 2.39 -20.00
C TYR A 170 -2.53 2.68 -19.27
N GLU A 171 -2.51 3.61 -18.35
CA GLU A 171 -3.60 3.90 -17.42
C GLU A 171 -3.93 5.39 -17.39
N LEU A 172 -5.19 5.72 -17.65
CA LEU A 172 -5.70 7.08 -17.58
C LEU A 172 -7.00 7.09 -16.75
N GLN A 173 -7.01 7.84 -15.64
CA GLN A 173 -8.24 8.16 -14.92
C GLN A 173 -8.66 9.58 -15.32
N ILE A 174 -9.83 9.72 -15.91
CA ILE A 174 -10.26 10.98 -16.50
C ILE A 174 -11.63 11.43 -15.97
N PRO A 175 -11.92 12.75 -15.97
CA PRO A 175 -13.28 13.24 -15.76
C PRO A 175 -14.16 12.97 -17.00
N THR A 176 -15.45 12.64 -16.74
CA THR A 176 -16.45 12.34 -17.80
C THR A 176 -17.52 13.41 -17.96
N ASP A 177 -17.42 14.52 -17.24
CA ASP A 177 -18.34 15.64 -17.28
C ASP A 177 -18.30 16.45 -18.60
N ASN A 178 -17.25 16.25 -19.41
CA ASN A 178 -17.09 16.87 -20.71
C ASN A 178 -16.82 15.81 -21.81
N PRO A 179 -17.73 15.63 -22.77
CA PRO A 179 -17.54 14.65 -23.85
C PRO A 179 -16.27 14.84 -24.67
N ARG A 180 -15.78 16.08 -24.83
CA ARG A 180 -14.53 16.35 -25.55
C ARG A 180 -13.31 15.86 -24.79
N THR A 181 -13.37 15.88 -23.46
CA THR A 181 -12.30 15.31 -22.61
C THR A 181 -12.22 13.81 -22.83
N VAL A 182 -13.35 13.12 -22.84
CA VAL A 182 -13.42 11.66 -23.07
C VAL A 182 -12.89 11.31 -24.46
N ASP A 183 -13.39 11.96 -25.51
CA ASP A 183 -12.96 11.75 -26.91
C ASP A 183 -11.44 11.94 -27.06
N ARG A 184 -10.91 13.05 -26.50
CA ARG A 184 -9.48 13.35 -26.60
C ARG A 184 -8.61 12.38 -25.78
N SER A 185 -9.11 11.85 -24.66
CA SER A 185 -8.40 10.84 -23.87
C SER A 185 -8.38 9.48 -24.56
N LEU A 186 -9.46 9.11 -25.26
CA LEU A 186 -9.46 7.92 -26.12
C LEU A 186 -8.51 8.08 -27.30
N LEU A 187 -8.40 9.28 -27.89
CA LEU A 187 -7.42 9.57 -28.93
C LEU A 187 -5.98 9.42 -28.44
N ILE A 188 -5.70 9.74 -27.17
CA ILE A 188 -4.37 9.48 -26.57
C ILE A 188 -4.07 7.98 -26.58
N LEU A 189 -5.01 7.14 -26.12
CA LEU A 189 -4.80 5.68 -26.13
C LEU A 189 -4.75 5.11 -27.55
N GLU A 190 -5.51 5.66 -28.51
CA GLU A 190 -5.39 5.32 -29.92
C GLU A 190 -3.98 5.61 -30.43
N ASP A 191 -3.45 6.79 -30.08
CA ASP A 191 -2.11 7.20 -30.48
C ASP A 191 -1.02 6.33 -29.82
N PHE A 192 -1.19 5.95 -28.55
CA PHE A 192 -0.30 4.99 -27.88
C PHE A 192 -0.30 3.62 -28.58
N ALA A 193 -1.46 3.18 -29.04
CA ALA A 193 -1.62 1.90 -29.72
C ALA A 193 -0.97 1.87 -31.13
N HIS A 194 -0.90 3.01 -31.85
CA HIS A 194 -0.54 2.95 -33.26
C HIS A 194 0.24 4.17 -33.83
N ASN A 195 0.37 5.26 -33.09
CA ASN A 195 0.84 6.54 -33.64
C ASN A 195 2.00 7.19 -32.86
N VAL A 196 2.79 6.44 -32.10
CA VAL A 196 3.99 6.97 -31.45
C VAL A 196 5.01 7.39 -32.50
N THR A 197 5.57 8.60 -32.40
CA THR A 197 6.40 9.21 -33.46
C THR A 197 7.87 8.83 -33.40
N PHE A 198 8.39 8.50 -32.20
CA PHE A 198 9.81 8.20 -31.98
C PHE A 198 10.74 9.29 -32.54
N ASP A 199 10.47 10.55 -32.18
CA ASP A 199 11.33 11.67 -32.56
C ASP A 199 12.72 11.47 -31.95
N SER A 200 13.78 11.69 -32.75
CA SER A 200 15.16 11.43 -32.34
C SER A 200 15.61 12.31 -31.18
N ARG A 201 15.11 13.55 -31.09
CA ARG A 201 15.43 14.45 -29.97
C ARG A 201 14.78 13.98 -28.68
N GLU A 202 13.53 13.57 -28.73
CA GLU A 202 12.80 13.03 -27.58
C GLU A 202 13.45 11.70 -27.10
N ILE A 203 13.86 10.83 -28.02
CA ILE A 203 14.61 9.60 -27.70
C ILE A 203 15.93 9.97 -26.97
N ASP A 204 16.68 10.94 -27.46
CA ASP A 204 17.97 11.33 -26.86
C ASP A 204 17.81 11.93 -25.46
N GLN A 205 16.72 12.67 -25.21
CA GLN A 205 16.38 13.19 -23.89
C GLN A 205 15.92 12.07 -22.94
N GLU A 206 15.06 11.16 -23.40
CA GLU A 206 14.48 10.12 -22.57
C GLU A 206 15.48 9.03 -22.15
N LYS A 207 16.56 8.81 -22.92
CA LYS A 207 17.71 7.99 -22.48
C LYS A 207 18.19 8.36 -21.08
N GLY A 208 18.31 9.67 -20.82
CA GLY A 208 18.74 10.18 -19.51
C GLY A 208 17.76 9.83 -18.42
N VAL A 209 16.47 10.00 -18.67
CA VAL A 209 15.39 9.73 -17.71
C VAL A 209 15.33 8.24 -17.35
N ILE A 210 15.36 7.34 -18.33
CA ILE A 210 15.34 5.88 -18.11
C ILE A 210 16.60 5.42 -17.36
N LEU A 211 17.76 6.01 -17.68
CA LEU A 211 19.01 5.71 -16.94
C LEU A 211 18.96 6.20 -15.48
N GLU A 212 18.30 7.33 -15.21
CA GLU A 212 18.08 7.79 -13.83
C GLU A 212 17.06 6.90 -13.11
N GLU A 213 16.03 6.41 -13.79
CA GLU A 213 15.11 5.42 -13.22
C GLU A 213 15.83 4.10 -12.90
N TRP A 214 16.62 3.59 -13.84
CA TRP A 214 17.49 2.43 -13.59
C TRP A 214 18.41 2.66 -12.38
N ARG A 215 18.99 3.86 -12.27
CA ARG A 215 19.86 4.26 -11.15
C ARG A 215 19.12 4.28 -9.80
N LEU A 216 17.85 4.74 -9.79
CA LEU A 216 17.00 4.72 -8.60
C LEU A 216 16.74 3.30 -8.08
N GLY A 217 16.62 2.33 -8.97
CA GLY A 217 16.48 0.93 -8.63
C GLY A 217 17.73 0.30 -8.01
N LEU A 218 18.91 0.93 -8.16
CA LEU A 218 20.18 0.38 -7.67
C LEU A 218 20.26 0.40 -6.13
N GLY A 219 19.86 -0.70 -5.51
CA GLY A 219 19.98 -0.92 -4.07
C GLY A 219 20.30 -2.40 -3.79
N ALA A 220 20.50 -2.75 -2.52
CA ALA A 220 20.77 -4.14 -2.12
C ALA A 220 19.70 -5.11 -2.66
N GLY A 221 18.41 -4.73 -2.59
CA GLY A 221 17.32 -5.55 -3.09
C GLY A 221 17.45 -5.90 -4.56
N GLU A 222 17.71 -4.90 -5.42
CA GLU A 222 17.86 -5.13 -6.86
C GLU A 222 19.12 -5.97 -7.18
N ARG A 223 20.25 -5.71 -6.51
CA ARG A 223 21.46 -6.52 -6.70
C ARG A 223 21.26 -7.99 -6.30
N ILE A 224 20.54 -8.22 -5.21
CA ILE A 224 20.17 -9.56 -4.74
C ILE A 224 19.21 -10.23 -5.74
N ASN A 225 18.17 -9.52 -6.17
CA ASN A 225 17.20 -10.03 -7.14
C ASN A 225 17.86 -10.38 -8.47
N ASN A 226 18.71 -9.51 -8.98
CA ASN A 226 19.46 -9.74 -10.22
C ASN A 226 20.41 -10.97 -10.13
N ALA A 227 20.87 -11.31 -8.93
CA ALA A 227 21.67 -12.51 -8.70
C ALA A 227 20.82 -13.79 -8.52
N GLN A 228 19.59 -13.68 -8.01
CA GLN A 228 18.75 -14.82 -7.62
C GLN A 228 17.66 -15.17 -8.64
N PHE A 229 17.00 -14.20 -9.28
CA PHE A 229 15.94 -14.48 -10.26
C PHE A 229 16.38 -15.30 -11.48
N PRO A 230 17.58 -15.11 -12.05
CA PRO A 230 18.04 -15.96 -13.13
C PRO A 230 18.12 -17.44 -12.74
N LEU A 231 18.31 -17.75 -11.45
CA LEU A 231 18.31 -19.15 -10.99
C LEU A 231 16.90 -19.74 -10.93
N LEU A 232 15.91 -18.94 -10.48
CA LEU A 232 14.50 -19.34 -10.46
C LEU A 232 13.94 -19.55 -11.86
N LEU A 233 14.40 -18.75 -12.83
CA LEU A 233 13.97 -18.75 -14.23
C LEU A 233 14.96 -19.48 -15.15
N LYS A 234 15.86 -20.27 -14.58
CA LYS A 234 17.01 -20.88 -15.29
C LYS A 234 16.61 -21.63 -16.54
N GLY A 235 17.31 -21.32 -17.63
CA GLY A 235 17.12 -21.96 -18.95
C GLY A 235 15.93 -21.38 -19.72
N SER A 236 15.20 -20.43 -19.18
CA SER A 236 14.15 -19.69 -19.89
C SER A 236 14.66 -18.36 -20.42
N ARG A 237 13.91 -17.79 -21.37
CA ARG A 237 14.18 -16.45 -21.87
C ARG A 237 13.94 -15.36 -20.81
N TYR A 238 13.04 -15.58 -19.86
CA TYR A 238 12.75 -14.66 -18.77
C TYR A 238 13.98 -14.33 -17.90
N ALA A 239 14.91 -15.28 -17.75
CA ALA A 239 16.12 -15.08 -16.95
C ALA A 239 17.01 -13.92 -17.44
N ASP A 240 16.93 -13.57 -18.73
CA ASP A 240 17.75 -12.54 -19.38
C ASP A 240 16.96 -11.31 -19.82
N ARG A 241 15.71 -11.15 -19.40
CA ARG A 241 14.77 -10.14 -19.88
C ARG A 241 14.14 -9.33 -18.77
N MET A 242 14.95 -8.87 -17.82
CA MET A 242 14.47 -7.93 -16.78
C MET A 242 13.89 -6.67 -17.46
N PRO A 243 12.66 -6.24 -17.10
CA PRO A 243 11.96 -5.17 -17.82
C PRO A 243 12.69 -3.83 -17.89
N ILE A 244 13.43 -3.46 -16.83
CA ILE A 244 14.23 -2.22 -16.81
C ILE A 244 15.35 -2.21 -17.88
N GLY A 245 15.75 -3.39 -18.39
CA GLY A 245 16.71 -3.56 -19.45
C GLY A 245 18.17 -3.38 -19.05
N GLN A 246 19.02 -3.17 -20.06
CA GLN A 246 20.47 -3.02 -19.89
C GLN A 246 20.94 -1.59 -20.18
N PRO A 247 21.66 -0.93 -19.27
CA PRO A 247 22.10 0.46 -19.43
C PRO A 247 22.87 0.72 -20.72
N GLU A 248 23.69 -0.23 -21.15
CA GLU A 248 24.51 -0.13 -22.37
C GLU A 248 23.64 -0.07 -23.62
N ILE A 249 22.56 -0.85 -23.68
CA ILE A 249 21.60 -0.86 -24.79
C ILE A 249 20.80 0.45 -24.79
N ILE A 250 20.34 0.89 -23.61
CA ILE A 250 19.58 2.14 -23.45
C ILE A 250 20.42 3.36 -23.88
N ARG A 251 21.70 3.46 -23.43
CA ARG A 251 22.60 4.56 -23.82
C ARG A 251 22.81 4.64 -25.33
N ASN A 252 22.92 3.49 -25.99
CA ASN A 252 23.29 3.37 -27.39
C ASN A 252 22.09 2.94 -28.25
N VAL A 253 20.86 3.18 -27.80
CA VAL A 253 19.66 2.72 -28.48
C VAL A 253 19.64 3.17 -29.95
N ASN A 254 19.41 2.22 -30.85
CA ASN A 254 19.15 2.50 -32.24
C ASN A 254 17.66 2.81 -32.42
N PRO A 255 17.29 4.03 -32.85
CA PRO A 255 15.87 4.40 -33.06
C PRO A 255 15.11 3.42 -33.96
N GLU A 256 15.76 2.83 -34.95
CA GLU A 256 15.08 1.87 -35.83
C GLU A 256 14.75 0.55 -35.12
N ARG A 257 15.57 0.10 -34.16
CA ARG A 257 15.26 -1.09 -33.34
C ARG A 257 14.11 -0.82 -32.36
N LEU A 258 14.02 0.40 -31.85
CA LEU A 258 12.90 0.83 -31.03
C LEU A 258 11.59 0.85 -31.83
N LYS A 259 11.60 1.47 -33.02
CA LYS A 259 10.47 1.48 -33.96
C LYS A 259 10.07 0.07 -34.40
N GLN A 260 11.05 -0.82 -34.59
CA GLN A 260 10.78 -2.20 -34.98
C GLN A 260 10.07 -2.97 -33.85
N PHE A 261 10.49 -2.82 -32.58
CA PHE A 261 9.79 -3.45 -31.45
C PHE A 261 8.32 -2.99 -31.40
N TYR A 262 8.08 -1.70 -31.56
CA TYR A 262 6.72 -1.15 -31.60
C TYR A 262 5.92 -1.71 -32.78
N ALA A 263 6.48 -1.73 -33.97
CA ALA A 263 5.81 -2.24 -35.17
C ALA A 263 5.51 -3.76 -35.11
N ASP A 264 6.41 -4.54 -34.48
CA ASP A 264 6.23 -5.99 -34.34
C ASP A 264 5.13 -6.35 -33.32
N TRP A 265 4.98 -5.57 -32.24
CA TRP A 265 4.21 -5.99 -31.08
C TRP A 265 3.02 -5.10 -30.72
N TYR A 266 2.99 -3.82 -31.13
CA TYR A 266 1.85 -2.93 -30.91
C TYR A 266 0.86 -3.06 -32.08
N ARG A 267 0.07 -4.11 -31.99
CA ARG A 267 -0.90 -4.45 -33.04
C ARG A 267 -2.23 -4.92 -32.43
N PRO A 268 -3.36 -4.67 -33.10
CA PRO A 268 -4.69 -4.87 -32.53
C PRO A 268 -4.96 -6.25 -31.93
N ASP A 269 -4.47 -7.34 -32.56
CA ASP A 269 -4.68 -8.71 -32.10
C ASP A 269 -3.97 -9.03 -30.76
N LEU A 270 -3.04 -8.19 -30.32
CA LEU A 270 -2.34 -8.28 -29.03
C LEU A 270 -2.82 -7.23 -28.01
N MET A 271 -3.88 -6.46 -28.32
CA MET A 271 -4.29 -5.35 -27.48
C MET A 271 -5.72 -5.48 -26.97
N ALA A 272 -5.97 -4.86 -25.84
CA ALA A 272 -7.31 -4.61 -25.34
C ALA A 272 -7.47 -3.18 -24.84
N VAL A 273 -8.62 -2.58 -25.16
CA VAL A 273 -9.09 -1.33 -24.55
C VAL A 273 -10.07 -1.67 -23.46
N ILE A 274 -9.85 -1.14 -22.27
CA ILE A 274 -10.66 -1.38 -21.09
C ILE A 274 -11.19 -0.04 -20.60
N VAL A 275 -12.52 0.06 -20.45
CA VAL A 275 -13.17 1.29 -19.99
C VAL A 275 -14.19 0.95 -18.91
N VAL A 276 -13.95 1.50 -17.70
CA VAL A 276 -14.83 1.34 -16.54
C VAL A 276 -15.12 2.71 -15.95
N GLY A 277 -16.38 3.09 -15.76
CA GLY A 277 -16.67 4.40 -15.18
C GLY A 277 -18.09 4.90 -15.34
N ASP A 278 -18.27 6.18 -15.01
CA ASP A 278 -19.55 6.88 -15.10
C ASP A 278 -19.71 7.53 -16.50
N PHE A 279 -20.32 6.78 -17.40
CA PHE A 279 -20.60 7.19 -18.79
C PHE A 279 -21.83 6.46 -19.32
N ASN A 280 -22.33 6.88 -20.49
CA ASN A 280 -23.34 6.11 -21.22
C ASN A 280 -22.65 4.99 -22.03
N LYS A 281 -23.08 3.74 -21.81
CA LYS A 281 -22.48 2.55 -22.42
C LYS A 281 -22.50 2.57 -23.96
N ALA A 282 -23.65 2.97 -24.56
CA ALA A 282 -23.80 2.95 -26.01
C ALA A 282 -22.91 4.00 -26.70
N ASP A 283 -22.80 5.19 -26.10
CA ASP A 283 -21.96 6.26 -26.58
C ASP A 283 -20.47 5.88 -26.47
N MET A 284 -20.09 5.29 -25.34
CA MET A 284 -18.71 4.86 -25.12
C MET A 284 -18.31 3.72 -26.07
N GLU A 285 -19.19 2.74 -26.27
CA GLU A 285 -18.93 1.66 -27.24
C GLU A 285 -18.80 2.20 -28.67
N PHE A 286 -19.60 3.18 -29.03
CA PHE A 286 -19.47 3.87 -30.32
C PHE A 286 -18.11 4.58 -30.45
N GLN A 287 -17.67 5.28 -29.42
CA GLN A 287 -16.35 5.94 -29.42
C GLN A 287 -15.19 4.92 -29.49
N ILE A 288 -15.25 3.83 -28.74
CA ILE A 288 -14.25 2.75 -28.83
C ILE A 288 -14.17 2.21 -30.26
N ARG A 289 -15.30 1.93 -30.90
CA ARG A 289 -15.35 1.45 -32.30
C ARG A 289 -14.82 2.47 -33.28
N SER A 290 -15.08 3.75 -33.04
CA SER A 290 -14.60 4.84 -33.89
C SER A 290 -13.10 5.06 -33.83
N HIS A 291 -12.53 5.10 -32.62
CA HIS A 291 -11.11 5.31 -32.41
C HIS A 291 -10.27 4.09 -32.80
N PHE A 292 -10.59 2.94 -32.22
CA PHE A 292 -9.73 1.76 -32.33
C PHE A 292 -10.08 0.86 -33.54
N GLY A 293 -11.29 0.94 -34.05
CA GLY A 293 -11.69 0.11 -35.19
C GLY A 293 -11.01 0.50 -36.52
N SER A 294 -10.47 1.70 -36.62
CA SER A 294 -9.74 2.20 -37.79
C SER A 294 -8.26 1.78 -37.82
N ILE A 295 -7.71 1.29 -36.69
CA ILE A 295 -6.32 0.83 -36.62
C ILE A 295 -6.14 -0.37 -37.58
N PRO A 296 -5.16 -0.35 -38.47
CA PRO A 296 -4.97 -1.44 -39.42
C PRO A 296 -4.62 -2.75 -38.76
N ALA A 297 -5.26 -3.84 -39.16
CA ALA A 297 -4.82 -5.16 -38.78
C ALA A 297 -3.44 -5.49 -39.38
N ALA A 298 -2.58 -6.20 -38.66
CA ALA A 298 -1.28 -6.60 -39.18
C ALA A 298 -1.45 -7.60 -40.34
N THR A 299 -0.82 -7.34 -41.49
CA THR A 299 -0.94 -8.20 -42.69
C THR A 299 -0.04 -9.42 -42.66
N SER A 300 1.07 -9.37 -41.97
CA SER A 300 2.02 -10.48 -41.78
C SER A 300 2.64 -10.41 -40.37
N PRO A 301 1.84 -10.68 -39.36
CA PRO A 301 2.28 -10.46 -37.98
C PRO A 301 3.43 -11.40 -37.57
N ARG A 302 4.44 -10.88 -36.94
CA ARG A 302 5.43 -11.70 -36.24
C ARG A 302 4.70 -12.57 -35.20
N GLN A 303 4.96 -13.89 -35.21
CA GLN A 303 4.34 -14.80 -34.25
C GLN A 303 4.76 -14.42 -32.83
N ARG A 304 3.80 -14.30 -31.94
CA ARG A 304 4.08 -14.12 -30.50
C ARG A 304 4.36 -15.47 -29.87
N PRO A 305 5.63 -15.78 -29.53
CA PRO A 305 5.96 -17.04 -28.89
C PRO A 305 5.48 -17.06 -27.43
N THR A 306 5.21 -18.27 -26.95
CA THR A 306 5.06 -18.53 -25.50
C THR A 306 6.36 -19.17 -25.01
N TYR A 307 6.97 -18.57 -24.02
CA TYR A 307 8.20 -19.07 -23.44
C TYR A 307 7.90 -19.84 -22.16
N THR A 308 8.48 -21.01 -22.03
CA THR A 308 8.36 -21.87 -20.84
C THR A 308 9.61 -21.77 -19.98
N VAL A 309 9.48 -22.05 -18.71
CA VAL A 309 10.60 -22.19 -17.77
C VAL A 309 10.88 -23.69 -17.62
N PRO A 310 12.08 -24.18 -18.01
CA PRO A 310 12.42 -25.57 -17.89
C PRO A 310 12.45 -26.05 -16.43
N ASN A 311 12.09 -27.33 -16.23
CA ASN A 311 12.15 -27.93 -14.91
C ASN A 311 13.61 -28.12 -14.45
N LEU A 312 13.87 -27.79 -13.19
CA LEU A 312 15.11 -28.13 -12.50
C LEU A 312 15.08 -29.61 -12.11
N THR A 313 16.18 -30.34 -12.35
CA THR A 313 16.33 -31.75 -11.97
C THR A 313 16.69 -31.94 -10.51
N GLU A 314 17.29 -30.92 -9.88
CA GLU A 314 17.78 -30.93 -8.51
C GLU A 314 17.41 -29.59 -7.83
N THR A 315 17.39 -29.59 -6.50
CA THR A 315 17.26 -28.35 -5.72
C THR A 315 18.46 -27.44 -6.03
N ALA A 316 18.18 -26.22 -6.48
CA ALA A 316 19.19 -25.20 -6.71
C ALA A 316 19.35 -24.33 -5.46
N TYR A 317 20.58 -23.87 -5.22
CA TYR A 317 20.92 -23.04 -4.05
C TYR A 317 21.55 -21.74 -4.51
N SER A 318 21.10 -20.62 -3.93
CA SER A 318 21.68 -19.29 -4.11
C SER A 318 21.96 -18.67 -2.75
N ILE A 319 23.21 -18.32 -2.49
CA ILE A 319 23.62 -17.61 -1.27
C ILE A 319 24.29 -16.31 -1.71
N VAL A 320 23.58 -15.20 -1.49
CA VAL A 320 24.01 -13.87 -1.92
C VAL A 320 24.18 -12.99 -0.69
N THR A 321 25.29 -12.29 -0.60
CA THR A 321 25.50 -11.28 0.42
C THR A 321 25.68 -9.91 -0.22
N ASP A 322 25.21 -8.86 0.47
CA ASP A 322 25.32 -7.51 0.00
C ASP A 322 25.67 -6.58 1.17
N PRO A 323 26.58 -5.60 0.99
CA PRO A 323 27.01 -4.70 2.06
C PRO A 323 25.90 -3.79 2.59
N GLU A 324 24.88 -3.52 1.79
CA GLU A 324 23.72 -2.67 2.17
C GLU A 324 22.48 -3.50 2.55
N ALA A 325 22.57 -4.84 2.50
CA ALA A 325 21.48 -5.68 2.96
C ALA A 325 21.27 -5.53 4.47
N THR A 326 20.02 -5.35 4.87
CA THR A 326 19.65 -5.09 6.28
C THR A 326 19.17 -6.32 7.02
N SER A 327 18.91 -7.41 6.31
CA SER A 327 18.31 -8.60 6.90
C SER A 327 18.81 -9.88 6.23
N THR A 328 18.84 -10.96 7.03
CA THR A 328 19.05 -12.30 6.48
C THR A 328 17.71 -12.92 6.17
N ARG A 329 17.49 -13.25 4.90
CA ARG A 329 16.25 -13.84 4.39
C ARG A 329 16.51 -15.26 3.88
N ILE A 330 15.49 -16.10 4.04
CA ILE A 330 15.40 -17.43 3.47
C ILE A 330 14.18 -17.44 2.57
N SER A 331 14.33 -17.89 1.34
CA SER A 331 13.22 -18.22 0.44
C SER A 331 13.42 -19.63 -0.10
N ALA A 332 12.57 -20.55 0.30
CA ALA A 332 12.48 -21.85 -0.35
C ALA A 332 11.30 -21.80 -1.32
N SER A 333 11.59 -21.80 -2.62
CA SER A 333 10.60 -21.64 -3.67
C SER A 333 10.56 -22.87 -4.59
N SER A 334 9.39 -23.15 -5.16
CA SER A 334 9.24 -24.20 -6.19
C SER A 334 8.40 -23.65 -7.34
N THR A 335 8.92 -23.77 -8.56
CA THR A 335 8.18 -23.41 -9.77
C THR A 335 7.24 -24.53 -10.19
N MET A 336 6.04 -24.16 -10.63
CA MET A 336 5.02 -25.07 -11.13
C MET A 336 4.44 -24.49 -12.43
N GLU A 337 3.91 -25.38 -13.29
CA GLU A 337 3.15 -24.94 -14.46
C GLU A 337 1.95 -24.08 -14.03
N GLY A 338 1.71 -22.99 -14.74
CA GLY A 338 0.56 -22.11 -14.49
C GLY A 338 -0.75 -22.91 -14.58
N ARG A 339 -1.62 -22.72 -13.59
CA ARG A 339 -2.90 -23.46 -13.54
C ARG A 339 -3.89 -22.96 -14.58
N GLU A 340 -4.74 -23.85 -15.05
CA GLU A 340 -5.95 -23.48 -15.75
C GLU A 340 -6.92 -22.82 -14.73
N GLN A 341 -7.47 -21.65 -15.08
CA GLN A 341 -8.30 -20.86 -14.15
C GLN A 341 -9.77 -20.74 -14.57
N MET A 342 -10.10 -21.06 -15.82
CA MET A 342 -11.37 -20.71 -16.46
C MET A 342 -12.56 -21.57 -16.06
N THR A 343 -12.36 -22.72 -15.40
CA THR A 343 -13.46 -23.63 -15.04
C THR A 343 -13.94 -23.45 -13.60
N ILE A 344 -15.17 -23.85 -13.33
CA ILE A 344 -15.73 -23.91 -11.96
C ILE A 344 -14.89 -24.84 -11.07
N GLY A 345 -14.34 -25.92 -11.64
CA GLY A 345 -13.47 -26.86 -10.93
C GLY A 345 -12.13 -26.23 -10.52
N SER A 346 -11.50 -25.51 -11.44
CA SER A 346 -10.26 -24.80 -11.12
C SER A 346 -10.48 -23.68 -10.10
N TYR A 347 -11.58 -22.95 -10.19
CA TYR A 347 -11.99 -21.98 -9.16
C TYR A 347 -12.12 -22.65 -7.77
N ARG A 348 -12.83 -23.78 -7.68
CA ARG A 348 -12.95 -24.53 -6.42
C ARG A 348 -11.61 -25.03 -5.90
N GLN A 349 -10.72 -25.51 -6.80
CA GLN A 349 -9.39 -25.94 -6.41
C GLN A 349 -8.55 -24.77 -5.86
N HIS A 350 -8.67 -23.60 -6.47
CA HIS A 350 -8.02 -22.38 -5.95
C HIS A 350 -8.48 -22.04 -4.53
N MET A 351 -9.79 -22.18 -4.22
CA MET A 351 -10.29 -21.96 -2.85
C MET A 351 -9.65 -22.94 -1.85
N VAL A 352 -9.45 -24.21 -2.23
CA VAL A 352 -8.79 -25.21 -1.36
C VAL A 352 -7.34 -24.82 -1.08
N GLU A 353 -6.62 -24.38 -2.12
CA GLU A 353 -5.21 -23.94 -2.01
C GLU A 353 -5.05 -22.65 -1.22
N GLN A 354 -5.96 -21.69 -1.39
CA GLN A 354 -6.00 -20.46 -0.60
C GLN A 354 -6.24 -20.75 0.90
N LEU A 355 -7.15 -21.67 1.23
CA LEU A 355 -7.35 -22.11 2.61
C LEU A 355 -6.09 -22.75 3.17
N PHE A 356 -5.40 -23.60 2.39
CA PHE A 356 -4.15 -24.23 2.81
C PHE A 356 -3.06 -23.19 3.11
N GLY A 357 -2.79 -22.29 2.18
CA GLY A 357 -1.78 -21.23 2.33
C GLY A 357 -2.04 -20.33 3.54
N ALA A 358 -3.30 -19.92 3.72
CA ALA A 358 -3.71 -19.11 4.88
C ALA A 358 -3.50 -19.84 6.22
N MET A 359 -3.84 -21.14 6.29
CA MET A 359 -3.67 -21.96 7.50
C MET A 359 -2.18 -22.17 7.82
N LEU A 360 -1.35 -22.43 6.82
CA LEU A 360 0.09 -22.62 7.01
C LEU A 360 0.75 -21.30 7.45
N SER A 361 0.42 -20.18 6.79
CA SER A 361 0.91 -18.84 7.18
C SER A 361 0.51 -18.48 8.61
N ALA A 362 -0.70 -18.84 9.05
CA ALA A 362 -1.13 -18.60 10.43
C ALA A 362 -0.27 -19.37 11.44
N ARG A 363 0.05 -20.65 11.16
CA ARG A 363 0.95 -21.43 12.02
C ARG A 363 2.37 -20.87 12.06
N LEU A 364 2.91 -20.48 10.90
CA LEU A 364 4.23 -19.84 10.82
C LEU A 364 4.24 -18.53 11.62
N GLY A 365 3.15 -17.76 11.59
CA GLY A 365 2.96 -16.58 12.42
C GLY A 365 2.96 -16.88 13.93
N ASP A 366 2.28 -17.94 14.37
CA ASP A 366 2.28 -18.39 15.79
C ASP A 366 3.69 -18.81 16.24
N ILE A 367 4.45 -19.51 15.38
CA ILE A 367 5.84 -19.90 15.65
C ILE A 367 6.74 -18.65 15.81
N ALA A 368 6.54 -17.62 14.99
CA ALA A 368 7.30 -16.36 15.05
C ALA A 368 7.08 -15.58 16.38
N GLN A 369 5.94 -15.78 17.02
CA GLN A 369 5.60 -15.15 18.31
C GLN A 369 6.03 -16.00 19.54
N ALA A 370 6.53 -17.20 19.32
CA ALA A 370 6.95 -18.08 20.40
C ALA A 370 8.29 -17.65 21.02
N PRO A 371 8.54 -17.94 22.34
CA PRO A 371 9.86 -17.76 22.94
C PRO A 371 10.94 -18.49 22.13
N ASN A 372 12.06 -17.85 21.88
CA ASN A 372 13.14 -18.39 21.06
C ASN A 372 12.69 -18.80 19.64
N ALA A 373 11.85 -18.02 19.00
CA ALA A 373 11.39 -18.24 17.63
C ALA A 373 12.58 -18.51 16.68
N PRO A 374 12.43 -19.43 15.71
CA PRO A 374 13.49 -19.74 14.74
C PRO A 374 13.65 -18.63 13.69
N PHE A 375 12.67 -17.79 13.54
CA PHE A 375 12.63 -16.66 12.62
C PHE A 375 11.86 -15.49 13.25
N LEU A 376 12.12 -14.29 12.76
CA LEU A 376 11.44 -13.07 13.18
C LEU A 376 10.04 -12.98 12.56
N ARG A 377 9.93 -13.45 11.33
CA ARG A 377 8.69 -13.56 10.55
C ARG A 377 8.82 -14.73 9.58
N ALA A 378 7.71 -15.39 9.28
CA ALA A 378 7.63 -16.35 8.19
C ALA A 378 6.23 -16.40 7.59
N GLN A 379 6.15 -16.79 6.33
CA GLN A 379 4.90 -16.92 5.57
C GLN A 379 5.08 -17.91 4.42
N THR A 380 3.97 -18.27 3.80
CA THR A 380 3.94 -19.01 2.53
C THR A 380 2.99 -18.34 1.56
N ASP A 381 3.33 -18.43 0.27
CA ASP A 381 2.51 -17.89 -0.80
C ASP A 381 2.55 -18.79 -2.04
N ARG A 382 1.57 -18.62 -2.94
CA ARG A 382 1.52 -19.24 -4.26
C ARG A 382 0.87 -18.30 -5.25
N ASP A 383 1.66 -17.77 -6.17
CA ASP A 383 1.24 -16.80 -7.16
C ASP A 383 1.79 -17.10 -8.56
N LEU A 384 1.10 -16.53 -9.58
CA LEU A 384 1.61 -16.46 -10.93
C LEU A 384 2.84 -15.53 -10.93
N PHE A 385 3.99 -16.04 -11.39
CA PHE A 385 5.25 -15.28 -11.39
C PHE A 385 5.55 -14.68 -12.76
N VAL A 386 5.47 -15.51 -13.79
CA VAL A 386 5.41 -15.10 -15.20
C VAL A 386 4.30 -15.91 -15.87
N ARG A 387 3.86 -15.50 -17.03
CA ARG A 387 2.65 -16.03 -17.68
C ARG A 387 2.52 -17.55 -17.68
N THR A 388 3.62 -18.29 -17.68
CA THR A 388 3.62 -19.75 -17.82
C THR A 388 3.89 -20.52 -16.55
N ILE A 389 4.31 -19.84 -15.47
CA ILE A 389 4.61 -20.52 -14.21
C ILE A 389 4.03 -19.79 -13.00
N GLU A 390 3.59 -20.58 -12.02
CA GLU A 390 3.38 -20.18 -10.65
C GLU A 390 4.62 -20.51 -9.81
N VAL A 391 4.79 -19.74 -8.74
CA VAL A 391 5.80 -19.99 -7.71
C VAL A 391 5.10 -20.17 -6.38
N THR A 392 5.37 -21.29 -5.72
CA THR A 392 5.07 -21.47 -4.30
C THR A 392 6.31 -21.14 -3.50
N SER A 393 6.19 -20.39 -2.43
CA SER A 393 7.29 -20.03 -1.55
C SER A 393 7.02 -20.35 -0.09
N LEU A 394 8.10 -20.57 0.67
CA LEU A 394 8.20 -20.52 2.13
C LEU A 394 9.29 -19.51 2.45
N ASP A 395 8.90 -18.37 2.99
CA ASP A 395 9.79 -17.25 3.22
C ASP A 395 9.96 -17.02 4.72
N ALA A 396 11.19 -16.70 5.15
CA ALA A 396 11.47 -16.32 6.52
C ALA A 396 12.52 -15.20 6.63
N LEU A 397 12.32 -14.32 7.58
CA LEU A 397 13.30 -13.35 8.05
C LEU A 397 13.95 -13.91 9.33
N VAL A 398 15.28 -14.02 9.36
CA VAL A 398 15.99 -14.64 10.49
C VAL A 398 17.04 -13.69 11.08
N ALA A 399 17.37 -13.91 12.34
CA ALA A 399 18.51 -13.25 12.96
C ALA A 399 19.84 -13.79 12.39
N LYS A 400 20.92 -13.06 12.61
CA LYS A 400 22.29 -13.50 12.27
C LYS A 400 22.58 -14.93 12.77
N GLY A 401 23.08 -15.81 11.89
CA GLY A 401 23.34 -17.22 12.18
C GLY A 401 22.09 -18.08 12.30
N GLY A 402 20.90 -17.55 12.01
CA GLY A 402 19.62 -18.25 12.12
C GLY A 402 19.19 -19.04 10.90
N VAL A 403 19.96 -19.07 9.81
CA VAL A 403 19.53 -19.67 8.53
C VAL A 403 19.19 -21.15 8.67
N GLU A 404 20.07 -21.97 9.22
CA GLU A 404 19.84 -23.42 9.35
C GLU A 404 18.60 -23.70 10.20
N ARG A 405 18.44 -22.99 11.32
CA ARG A 405 17.32 -23.12 12.24
C ARG A 405 16.01 -22.62 11.62
N GLY A 406 16.04 -21.51 10.89
CA GLY A 406 14.88 -20.96 10.20
C GLY A 406 14.39 -21.86 9.09
N LEU A 407 15.30 -22.32 8.22
CA LEU A 407 14.97 -23.26 7.14
C LEU A 407 14.44 -24.57 7.69
N SER A 408 15.10 -25.13 8.75
CA SER A 408 14.61 -26.33 9.42
C SER A 408 13.19 -26.16 9.92
N ALA A 409 12.86 -25.03 10.56
CA ALA A 409 11.52 -24.80 11.10
C ALA A 409 10.45 -24.65 9.99
N LEU A 410 10.77 -23.99 8.88
CA LEU A 410 9.87 -23.91 7.71
C LEU A 410 9.55 -25.30 7.15
N MET A 411 10.59 -26.09 6.87
CA MET A 411 10.43 -27.42 6.30
C MET A 411 9.78 -28.39 7.27
N THR A 412 10.13 -28.32 8.56
CA THR A 412 9.54 -29.12 9.65
C THR A 412 8.03 -28.85 9.79
N GLU A 413 7.58 -27.58 9.72
CA GLU A 413 6.15 -27.29 9.82
C GLU A 413 5.38 -27.77 8.59
N LEU A 414 5.94 -27.62 7.39
CA LEU A 414 5.35 -28.21 6.19
C LEU A 414 5.26 -29.74 6.31
N ALA A 415 6.33 -30.42 6.77
CA ALA A 415 6.35 -31.86 7.01
C ALA A 415 5.34 -32.28 8.08
N ARG A 416 5.16 -31.46 9.14
CA ARG A 416 4.14 -31.66 10.19
C ARG A 416 2.74 -31.64 9.59
N VAL A 417 2.44 -30.65 8.75
CA VAL A 417 1.14 -30.56 8.05
C VAL A 417 0.95 -31.75 7.10
N ALA A 418 1.99 -32.14 6.38
CA ALA A 418 1.92 -33.28 5.46
C ALA A 418 1.62 -34.63 6.18
N ARG A 419 2.11 -34.79 7.43
CA ARG A 419 1.92 -36.02 8.22
C ARG A 419 0.64 -36.04 9.05
N PHE A 420 0.32 -34.95 9.70
CA PHE A 420 -0.77 -34.88 10.70
C PHE A 420 -1.94 -34.02 10.23
N GLY A 421 -1.75 -33.20 9.20
CA GLY A 421 -2.74 -32.25 8.70
C GLY A 421 -2.92 -31.04 9.61
N PHE A 422 -3.85 -30.21 9.20
CA PHE A 422 -4.45 -29.16 10.00
C PHE A 422 -5.57 -29.72 10.87
N THR A 423 -6.06 -28.91 11.81
CA THR A 423 -7.18 -29.26 12.69
C THR A 423 -8.50 -28.68 12.15
N ALA A 424 -9.63 -29.26 12.54
CA ALA A 424 -10.94 -28.74 12.16
C ALA A 424 -11.21 -27.29 12.62
N PRO A 425 -10.80 -26.86 13.82
CA PRO A 425 -10.92 -25.46 14.23
C PRO A 425 -10.13 -24.48 13.35
N GLU A 426 -8.91 -24.82 12.91
CA GLU A 426 -8.14 -23.99 11.98
C GLU A 426 -8.89 -23.79 10.66
N LEU A 427 -9.37 -24.89 10.05
CA LEU A 427 -10.15 -24.82 8.82
C LEU A 427 -11.43 -23.99 9.01
N SER A 428 -12.14 -24.19 10.12
CA SER A 428 -13.36 -23.45 10.42
C SER A 428 -13.12 -21.94 10.47
N ARG A 429 -12.04 -21.50 11.15
CA ARG A 429 -11.67 -20.07 11.20
C ARG A 429 -11.35 -19.50 9.82
N MET A 430 -10.56 -20.20 9.01
CA MET A 430 -10.23 -19.69 7.68
C MET A 430 -11.45 -19.65 6.75
N LYS A 431 -12.35 -20.63 6.85
CA LYS A 431 -13.63 -20.59 6.13
C LYS A 431 -14.48 -19.38 6.53
N LEU A 432 -14.56 -19.08 7.82
CA LEU A 432 -15.27 -17.89 8.31
C LEU A 432 -14.65 -16.60 7.77
N ASN A 433 -13.34 -16.49 7.77
CA ASN A 433 -12.63 -15.31 7.24
C ASN A 433 -12.92 -15.12 5.75
N LEU A 434 -12.80 -16.16 4.95
CA LEU A 434 -13.06 -16.11 3.51
C LEU A 434 -14.51 -15.74 3.21
N GLN A 435 -15.46 -16.39 3.90
CA GLN A 435 -16.88 -16.08 3.79
C GLN A 435 -17.16 -14.61 4.12
N ARG A 436 -16.59 -14.11 5.21
CA ARG A 436 -16.82 -12.73 5.66
C ARG A 436 -16.29 -11.69 4.68
N GLY A 437 -15.14 -11.94 4.07
CA GLY A 437 -14.60 -11.07 3.03
C GLY A 437 -15.55 -10.91 1.85
N LEU A 438 -16.03 -12.03 1.32
CA LEU A 438 -16.93 -12.03 0.17
C LEU A 438 -18.34 -11.50 0.52
N GLU A 439 -18.85 -11.75 1.73
CA GLU A 439 -20.09 -11.11 2.20
C GLU A 439 -19.98 -9.58 2.13
N ARG A 440 -18.87 -9.02 2.66
CA ARG A 440 -18.63 -7.58 2.61
C ARG A 440 -18.52 -7.09 1.16
N ALA A 441 -17.79 -7.79 0.32
CA ALA A 441 -17.60 -7.42 -1.09
C ALA A 441 -18.94 -7.39 -1.86
N VAL A 442 -19.85 -8.35 -1.60
CA VAL A 442 -21.20 -8.35 -2.19
C VAL A 442 -22.05 -7.20 -1.69
N VAL A 443 -22.00 -6.89 -0.39
CA VAL A 443 -22.73 -5.74 0.18
C VAL A 443 -22.23 -4.44 -0.43
N GLU A 444 -20.92 -4.33 -0.67
CA GLU A 444 -20.28 -3.13 -1.24
C GLU A 444 -20.24 -3.11 -2.79
N LYS A 445 -20.82 -4.08 -3.49
CA LYS A 445 -20.71 -4.23 -4.95
C LYS A 445 -21.07 -2.97 -5.76
N ASP A 446 -22.08 -2.22 -5.30
CA ASP A 446 -22.53 -0.97 -5.93
C ASP A 446 -21.70 0.26 -5.48
N LYS A 447 -20.73 0.04 -4.61
CA LYS A 447 -19.77 1.00 -4.06
C LYS A 447 -18.31 0.65 -4.38
N SER A 448 -18.10 -0.37 -5.22
CA SER A 448 -16.78 -0.75 -5.72
C SER A 448 -16.25 0.34 -6.66
N GLU A 449 -14.99 0.69 -6.51
CA GLU A 449 -14.35 1.71 -7.35
C GLU A 449 -14.04 1.14 -8.74
N SER A 450 -13.97 2.04 -9.74
CA SER A 450 -13.74 1.66 -11.15
C SER A 450 -12.33 1.12 -11.40
N GLY A 451 -11.30 1.63 -10.69
CA GLY A 451 -9.92 1.20 -10.85
C GLY A 451 -9.72 -0.31 -10.63
N PRO A 452 -10.05 -0.87 -9.44
CA PRO A 452 -9.95 -2.32 -9.19
C PRO A 452 -10.70 -3.20 -10.19
N LEU A 453 -11.85 -2.72 -10.71
CA LEU A 453 -12.58 -3.45 -11.75
C LEU A 453 -11.83 -3.42 -13.11
N ALA A 454 -11.22 -2.30 -13.45
CA ALA A 454 -10.40 -2.20 -14.65
C ALA A 454 -9.17 -3.13 -14.55
N ASP A 455 -8.54 -3.21 -13.39
CA ASP A 455 -7.39 -4.08 -13.13
C ASP A 455 -7.77 -5.57 -13.24
N GLU A 456 -8.95 -5.96 -12.77
CA GLU A 456 -9.51 -7.32 -12.95
C GLU A 456 -9.65 -7.66 -14.46
N PHE A 457 -10.10 -6.69 -15.27
CA PHE A 457 -10.26 -6.93 -16.71
C PHE A 457 -8.91 -6.98 -17.45
N ILE A 458 -7.90 -6.25 -16.95
CA ILE A 458 -6.52 -6.41 -17.44
C ILE A 458 -6.04 -7.86 -17.17
N ARG A 459 -6.22 -8.39 -15.94
CA ARG A 459 -5.83 -9.75 -15.62
C ARG A 459 -6.61 -10.79 -16.43
N ASN A 460 -7.89 -10.57 -16.68
CA ASN A 460 -8.64 -11.44 -17.61
C ASN A 460 -8.02 -11.43 -19.01
N PHE A 461 -7.63 -10.25 -19.52
CA PHE A 461 -7.02 -10.18 -20.84
C PHE A 461 -5.63 -10.80 -20.88
N ILE A 462 -4.77 -10.53 -19.92
CA ILE A 462 -3.36 -10.97 -19.90
C ILE A 462 -3.22 -12.42 -19.41
N GLU A 463 -3.83 -12.74 -18.26
CA GLU A 463 -3.62 -13.98 -17.49
C GLU A 463 -4.77 -14.99 -17.62
N GLU A 464 -5.85 -14.62 -18.30
CA GLU A 464 -7.07 -15.45 -18.43
C GLU A 464 -7.80 -15.67 -17.08
N GLU A 465 -7.67 -14.76 -16.11
CA GLU A 465 -8.43 -14.79 -14.86
C GLU A 465 -9.94 -14.67 -15.16
N PRO A 466 -10.82 -15.53 -14.58
CA PRO A 466 -12.25 -15.41 -14.82
C PRO A 466 -12.84 -14.15 -14.16
N ILE A 467 -13.84 -13.53 -14.80
CA ILE A 467 -14.51 -12.30 -14.36
C ILE A 467 -16.03 -12.50 -14.20
N PRO A 468 -16.49 -13.39 -13.29
CA PRO A 468 -17.92 -13.69 -13.13
C PRO A 468 -18.68 -12.62 -12.35
N GLY A 469 -17.95 -11.67 -11.75
CA GLY A 469 -18.47 -10.68 -10.84
C GLY A 469 -18.77 -11.24 -9.44
N ILE A 470 -18.65 -10.36 -8.45
CA ILE A 470 -18.60 -10.71 -7.02
C ILE A 470 -19.86 -11.47 -6.53
N VAL A 471 -21.04 -11.25 -7.14
CA VAL A 471 -22.27 -11.96 -6.76
C VAL A 471 -22.18 -13.44 -7.14
N TYR A 472 -21.62 -13.74 -8.32
CA TYR A 472 -21.41 -15.12 -8.76
C TYR A 472 -20.32 -15.82 -7.93
N GLU A 473 -19.20 -15.14 -7.67
CA GLU A 473 -18.12 -15.63 -6.81
C GLU A 473 -18.60 -15.95 -5.39
N TYR A 474 -19.39 -15.05 -4.80
CA TYR A 474 -20.02 -15.30 -3.51
C TYR A 474 -20.94 -16.52 -3.55
N GLY A 475 -21.71 -16.69 -4.62
CA GLY A 475 -22.53 -17.89 -4.84
C GLY A 475 -21.68 -19.17 -4.90
N LEU A 476 -20.55 -19.15 -5.65
CA LEU A 476 -19.59 -20.28 -5.68
C LEU A 476 -19.03 -20.57 -4.29
N ASN A 477 -18.68 -19.52 -3.55
CA ASN A 477 -18.18 -19.66 -2.19
C ASN A 477 -19.22 -20.26 -1.24
N GLN A 478 -20.46 -19.76 -1.26
CA GLN A 478 -21.56 -20.33 -0.48
C GLN A 478 -21.82 -21.81 -0.79
N ARG A 479 -21.66 -22.21 -2.05
CA ARG A 479 -21.78 -23.60 -2.48
C ARG A 479 -20.61 -24.44 -2.01
N PHE A 480 -19.40 -24.06 -2.34
CA PHE A 480 -18.21 -24.93 -2.17
C PHE A 480 -17.60 -24.89 -0.78
N LEU A 481 -17.67 -23.76 -0.07
CA LEU A 481 -17.01 -23.64 1.22
C LEU A 481 -17.49 -24.66 2.26
N PRO A 482 -18.79 -24.99 2.36
CA PRO A 482 -19.25 -26.09 3.21
C PRO A 482 -18.78 -27.46 2.74
N GLU A 483 -18.66 -27.67 1.41
CA GLU A 483 -18.27 -28.95 0.79
C GLU A 483 -16.76 -29.25 0.95
N ILE A 484 -15.91 -28.21 0.98
CA ILE A 484 -14.45 -28.38 1.13
C ILE A 484 -14.14 -29.02 2.47
N THR A 485 -13.55 -30.21 2.43
CA THR A 485 -13.23 -31.00 3.61
C THR A 485 -11.82 -30.76 4.12
N LEU A 486 -11.60 -31.05 5.39
CA LEU A 486 -10.25 -31.00 6.00
C LEU A 486 -9.27 -31.96 5.27
N ALA A 487 -9.76 -33.11 4.79
CA ALA A 487 -8.96 -34.07 4.07
C ALA A 487 -8.48 -33.51 2.71
N GLU A 488 -9.32 -32.78 1.98
CA GLU A 488 -8.94 -32.11 0.73
C GLU A 488 -7.87 -31.04 0.97
N VAL A 489 -8.05 -30.18 1.97
CA VAL A 489 -7.06 -29.13 2.31
C VAL A 489 -5.75 -29.76 2.74
N ASN A 490 -5.79 -30.80 3.58
CA ASN A 490 -4.57 -31.50 4.03
C ASN A 490 -3.82 -32.20 2.88
N ALA A 491 -4.55 -32.66 1.85
CA ALA A 491 -3.92 -33.30 0.68
C ALA A 491 -3.02 -32.33 -0.13
N VAL A 492 -3.27 -31.02 -0.06
CA VAL A 492 -2.46 -29.99 -0.75
C VAL A 492 -1.01 -30.01 -0.27
N ALA A 493 -0.76 -30.33 1.01
CA ALA A 493 0.57 -30.34 1.62
C ALA A 493 1.60 -31.16 0.81
N LYS A 494 1.16 -32.26 0.19
CA LYS A 494 2.03 -33.17 -0.57
C LYS A 494 2.65 -32.52 -1.82
N ASN A 495 1.96 -31.53 -2.37
CA ASN A 495 2.35 -30.86 -3.62
C ASN A 495 2.64 -29.38 -3.44
N TRP A 496 2.62 -28.86 -2.18
CA TRP A 496 2.86 -27.44 -1.93
C TRP A 496 4.29 -27.03 -2.20
N MET A 497 5.26 -27.85 -1.78
CA MET A 497 6.69 -27.62 -2.03
C MET A 497 7.33 -28.94 -2.50
N PRO A 498 7.15 -29.32 -3.77
CA PRO A 498 7.73 -30.58 -4.28
C PRO A 498 9.26 -30.51 -4.29
N ASP A 499 9.92 -31.68 -4.30
CA ASP A 499 11.39 -31.79 -4.35
C ASP A 499 11.98 -31.32 -5.68
N ARG A 500 11.20 -31.44 -6.74
CA ARG A 500 11.56 -30.94 -8.08
C ARG A 500 11.33 -29.42 -8.16
N ASN A 501 12.10 -28.74 -9.01
CA ASN A 501 11.99 -27.32 -9.29
C ASN A 501 12.19 -26.43 -8.05
N ARG A 502 12.85 -26.96 -7.01
CA ARG A 502 13.07 -26.20 -5.78
C ARG A 502 14.31 -25.32 -5.91
N VAL A 503 14.17 -24.07 -5.49
CA VAL A 503 15.26 -23.11 -5.32
C VAL A 503 15.29 -22.68 -3.88
N VAL A 504 16.43 -22.78 -3.21
CA VAL A 504 16.66 -22.25 -1.87
C VAL A 504 17.57 -21.04 -1.99
N ALA A 505 17.01 -19.88 -1.80
CA ALA A 505 17.68 -18.59 -1.89
C ALA A 505 17.91 -18.01 -0.50
N ILE A 506 19.15 -17.67 -0.20
CA ILE A 506 19.56 -16.97 1.02
C ILE A 506 20.11 -15.62 0.60
N SER A 507 19.60 -14.55 1.21
CA SER A 507 20.20 -13.23 1.11
C SER A 507 20.57 -12.72 2.50
N ALA A 508 21.71 -12.04 2.63
CA ALA A 508 22.21 -11.61 3.94
C ALA A 508 23.12 -10.38 3.82
N PRO A 509 23.30 -9.63 4.93
CA PRO A 509 24.38 -8.66 5.04
C PRO A 509 25.75 -9.29 4.77
N GLU A 510 26.65 -8.60 4.04
CA GLU A 510 28.01 -9.10 3.78
C GLU A 510 28.77 -9.42 5.09
N ALA A 511 28.51 -8.65 6.15
CA ALA A 511 29.08 -8.89 7.48
C ALA A 511 28.70 -10.24 8.09
N ASP A 512 27.64 -10.89 7.60
CA ASP A 512 27.14 -12.19 8.10
C ASP A 512 27.67 -13.37 7.28
N LYS A 513 28.37 -13.14 6.18
CA LYS A 513 28.83 -14.15 5.22
C LYS A 513 29.53 -15.34 5.87
N ALA A 514 30.40 -15.10 6.85
CA ALA A 514 31.12 -16.15 7.55
C ALA A 514 30.23 -17.08 8.41
N SER A 515 29.02 -16.65 8.74
CA SER A 515 28.02 -17.41 9.51
C SER A 515 27.00 -18.13 8.66
N LEU A 516 27.03 -17.97 7.31
CA LEU A 516 26.08 -18.62 6.43
C LEU A 516 26.46 -20.08 6.20
N PRO A 517 25.48 -20.99 6.14
CA PRO A 517 25.71 -22.38 5.76
C PRO A 517 26.06 -22.50 4.28
N ASP A 518 26.80 -23.50 3.92
CA ASP A 518 27.00 -23.89 2.53
C ASP A 518 25.81 -24.71 1.98
N ASN A 519 25.82 -24.99 0.67
CA ASN A 519 24.76 -25.75 0.00
C ASN A 519 24.59 -27.17 0.57
N VAL A 520 25.66 -27.81 1.04
CA VAL A 520 25.62 -29.15 1.63
C VAL A 520 24.88 -29.15 2.95
N LYS A 521 25.13 -28.14 3.79
CA LYS A 521 24.40 -27.97 5.04
C LYS A 521 22.93 -27.66 4.79
N LEU A 522 22.60 -26.76 3.84
CA LEU A 522 21.22 -26.45 3.48
C LEU A 522 20.47 -27.70 3.00
N ALA A 523 21.10 -28.54 2.14
CA ALA A 523 20.54 -29.80 1.71
C ALA A 523 20.32 -30.76 2.90
N GLY A 524 21.29 -30.83 3.82
CA GLY A 524 21.18 -31.62 5.06
C GLY A 524 20.03 -31.19 5.95
N VAL A 525 19.79 -29.87 6.09
CA VAL A 525 18.66 -29.31 6.85
C VAL A 525 17.33 -29.76 6.24
N ILE A 526 17.17 -29.62 4.92
CA ILE A 526 15.94 -30.03 4.23
C ILE A 526 15.67 -31.53 4.41
N SER A 527 16.67 -32.36 4.18
CA SER A 527 16.51 -33.82 4.32
C SER A 527 16.25 -34.29 5.74
N SER A 528 16.77 -33.57 6.75
CA SER A 528 16.55 -33.90 8.14
C SER A 528 15.13 -33.58 8.62
N ALA A 529 14.49 -32.55 8.08
CA ALA A 529 13.12 -32.19 8.42
C ALA A 529 12.11 -33.30 8.11
N ASP A 530 12.36 -34.06 7.03
CA ASP A 530 11.52 -35.18 6.66
C ASP A 530 11.70 -36.40 7.58
N SER A 531 12.83 -36.53 8.26
CA SER A 531 13.15 -37.66 9.15
C SER A 531 12.88 -37.37 10.62
N GLU A 532 12.57 -36.14 10.98
CA GLU A 532 12.37 -35.70 12.38
C GLU A 532 11.15 -36.36 13.04
N ARG A 533 11.25 -36.68 14.32
CA ARG A 533 10.11 -37.12 15.14
C ARG A 533 9.21 -35.94 15.43
N LEU A 534 8.15 -35.82 14.67
CA LEU A 534 7.18 -34.74 14.82
C LEU A 534 5.99 -35.17 15.67
N THR A 535 5.40 -34.23 16.37
CA THR A 535 4.11 -34.36 17.06
C THR A 535 3.04 -33.53 16.32
N ALA A 536 1.78 -33.96 16.41
CA ALA A 536 0.68 -33.18 15.87
C ALA A 536 0.60 -31.81 16.53
N TYR A 537 0.20 -30.82 15.75
CA TYR A 537 -0.08 -29.49 16.28
C TYR A 537 -1.32 -29.52 17.18
N VAL A 538 -1.25 -28.81 18.29
CA VAL A 538 -2.37 -28.63 19.22
C VAL A 538 -2.88 -27.20 19.12
N ASP A 539 -4.07 -27.04 18.59
CA ASP A 539 -4.72 -25.75 18.48
C ASP A 539 -5.44 -25.40 19.81
N THR A 540 -4.91 -24.45 20.53
CA THR A 540 -5.54 -23.95 21.76
C THR A 540 -6.35 -22.70 21.42
N VAL A 541 -7.66 -22.78 21.52
CA VAL A 541 -8.59 -21.64 21.32
C VAL A 541 -9.33 -21.36 22.62
N SER A 542 -9.31 -20.09 23.03
CA SER A 542 -10.15 -19.64 24.15
C SER A 542 -11.61 -19.49 23.69
N ASN A 543 -12.54 -20.16 24.37
CA ASN A 543 -13.98 -19.98 24.15
C ASN A 543 -14.59 -18.89 25.07
N GLN A 544 -13.76 -18.06 25.69
CA GLN A 544 -14.24 -16.99 26.56
C GLN A 544 -14.74 -15.80 25.71
N PRO A 545 -15.83 -15.13 26.16
CA PRO A 545 -16.24 -13.89 25.52
C PRO A 545 -15.18 -12.79 25.76
N LEU A 546 -15.10 -11.80 24.86
CA LEU A 546 -14.20 -10.65 24.99
C LEU A 546 -14.37 -9.95 26.34
N LEU A 547 -15.61 -9.80 26.82
CA LEU A 547 -15.93 -9.25 28.12
C LEU A 547 -16.65 -10.29 28.97
N ALA A 548 -16.10 -10.63 30.13
CA ALA A 548 -16.74 -11.52 31.09
C ALA A 548 -18.06 -10.93 31.66
N ARG A 549 -18.14 -9.60 31.75
CA ARG A 549 -19.33 -8.85 32.19
C ARG A 549 -19.50 -7.59 31.38
N ALA A 550 -20.74 -7.25 31.05
CA ALA A 550 -21.06 -5.97 30.43
C ALA A 550 -20.77 -4.82 31.41
N PRO A 551 -20.19 -3.72 30.95
CA PRO A 551 -20.00 -2.55 31.79
C PRO A 551 -21.34 -1.88 32.14
N THR A 552 -21.35 -1.12 33.25
CA THR A 552 -22.53 -0.33 33.63
C THR A 552 -22.63 0.87 32.70
N ALA A 553 -23.74 0.99 31.99
CA ALA A 553 -23.94 2.05 31.02
C ALA A 553 -23.95 3.44 31.72
N GLY A 554 -23.28 4.43 31.11
CA GLY A 554 -23.51 5.85 31.37
C GLY A 554 -24.72 6.36 30.58
N ALA A 555 -24.82 7.68 30.42
CA ALA A 555 -25.93 8.30 29.69
C ALA A 555 -25.43 9.44 28.79
N VAL A 556 -26.17 9.71 27.71
CA VAL A 556 -26.02 10.94 26.94
C VAL A 556 -26.59 12.09 27.76
N ALA A 557 -25.73 12.98 28.25
CA ALA A 557 -26.11 14.17 29.07
C ALA A 557 -26.53 15.36 28.21
N ASN A 558 -25.93 15.55 27.04
CA ASN A 558 -26.26 16.61 26.11
C ASN A 558 -26.19 16.14 24.65
N THR A 559 -27.04 16.74 23.81
CA THR A 559 -27.07 16.49 22.35
C THR A 559 -27.10 17.83 21.63
N SER A 560 -26.25 18.00 20.64
CA SER A 560 -26.29 19.13 19.69
C SER A 560 -26.16 18.60 18.26
N SER A 561 -26.64 19.35 17.29
CA SER A 561 -26.51 19.04 15.87
C SER A 561 -26.01 20.23 15.07
N THR A 562 -25.27 19.96 14.01
CA THR A 562 -24.81 20.95 13.05
C THR A 562 -25.53 20.74 11.73
N GLU A 563 -26.66 21.45 11.57
CA GLU A 563 -27.44 21.43 10.35
C GLU A 563 -26.90 22.44 9.31
N PRO A 564 -26.94 22.16 7.99
CA PRO A 564 -27.46 20.94 7.35
C PRO A 564 -26.42 19.82 7.17
N LEU A 565 -25.32 19.87 7.90
CA LEU A 565 -24.19 18.93 7.69
C LEU A 565 -24.46 17.49 8.18
N GLY A 566 -25.57 17.27 8.90
CA GLY A 566 -25.91 15.96 9.44
C GLY A 566 -24.89 15.44 10.45
N ILE A 567 -24.22 16.33 11.19
CA ILE A 567 -23.31 15.99 12.29
C ILE A 567 -24.07 16.10 13.60
N THR A 568 -24.08 15.04 14.39
CA THR A 568 -24.62 15.02 15.75
C THR A 568 -23.48 14.88 16.75
N GLN A 569 -23.47 15.69 17.78
CA GLN A 569 -22.54 15.57 18.91
C GLN A 569 -23.29 15.21 20.18
N TRP A 570 -22.79 14.19 20.88
CA TRP A 570 -23.21 13.79 22.22
C TRP A 570 -22.09 14.12 23.22
N THR A 571 -22.50 14.65 24.36
CA THR A 571 -21.62 14.71 25.55
C THR A 571 -22.17 13.70 26.56
N LEU A 572 -21.34 12.77 26.98
CA LEU A 572 -21.73 11.69 27.90
C LEU A 572 -21.61 12.15 29.37
N SER A 573 -22.26 11.42 30.28
CA SER A 573 -22.24 11.71 31.74
C SER A 573 -20.83 11.70 32.34
N ASN A 574 -19.91 10.91 31.79
CA ASN A 574 -18.49 10.89 32.15
C ASN A 574 -17.63 11.98 31.48
N GLY A 575 -18.21 12.83 30.63
CA GLY A 575 -17.51 13.91 29.95
C GLY A 575 -17.06 13.62 28.52
N VAL A 576 -17.04 12.35 28.10
CA VAL A 576 -16.64 11.95 26.74
C VAL A 576 -17.49 12.71 25.69
N ARG A 577 -16.83 13.22 24.67
CA ARG A 577 -17.44 13.86 23.50
C ARG A 577 -17.48 12.87 22.33
N VAL A 578 -18.67 12.67 21.75
CA VAL A 578 -18.88 11.75 20.63
C VAL A 578 -19.50 12.50 19.46
N VAL A 579 -18.79 12.55 18.35
CA VAL A 579 -19.21 13.21 17.10
C VAL A 579 -19.59 12.11 16.10
N LEU A 580 -20.77 12.22 15.55
CA LEU A 580 -21.40 11.19 14.70
C LEU A 580 -21.76 11.79 13.36
N LYS A 581 -21.21 11.23 12.28
CA LYS A 581 -21.50 11.59 10.89
C LYS A 581 -21.96 10.36 10.09
N PRO A 582 -23.28 10.05 10.06
CA PRO A 582 -23.81 9.01 9.17
C PRO A 582 -23.57 9.38 7.71
N THR A 583 -23.17 8.39 6.91
CA THR A 583 -22.93 8.52 5.46
C THR A 583 -23.52 7.32 4.71
N ALA A 584 -23.63 7.46 3.37
CA ALA A 584 -24.02 6.38 2.46
C ALA A 584 -22.92 6.05 1.44
N PHE A 585 -21.66 6.46 1.71
CA PHE A 585 -20.54 6.23 0.79
C PHE A 585 -20.21 4.74 0.65
N LYS A 586 -20.26 4.01 1.77
CA LYS A 586 -20.18 2.54 1.84
C LYS A 586 -21.42 2.00 2.56
N GLN A 587 -21.78 0.75 2.28
CA GLN A 587 -22.97 0.12 2.86
C GLN A 587 -22.69 -0.55 4.21
N ASP A 588 -21.48 -1.06 4.41
CA ASP A 588 -21.08 -1.88 5.58
C ASP A 588 -19.74 -1.43 6.18
N GLU A 589 -19.49 -0.11 6.19
CA GLU A 589 -18.28 0.46 6.76
C GLU A 589 -18.63 1.53 7.80
N ILE A 590 -18.08 1.37 8.99
CA ILE A 590 -18.10 2.35 10.07
C ILE A 590 -16.65 2.52 10.52
N LEU A 591 -16.13 3.73 10.39
CA LEU A 591 -14.80 4.11 10.84
C LEU A 591 -14.88 5.01 12.06
N PHE A 592 -13.91 4.92 12.96
CA PHE A 592 -13.78 5.88 14.04
C PHE A 592 -12.31 6.26 14.30
N ARG A 593 -12.14 7.44 14.83
CA ARG A 593 -10.93 7.90 15.51
C ARG A 593 -11.30 8.60 16.80
N ALA A 594 -10.41 8.50 17.78
CA ALA A 594 -10.49 9.26 19.03
C ALA A 594 -9.14 9.93 19.29
N VAL A 595 -9.14 11.12 19.84
CA VAL A 595 -7.92 11.85 20.18
C VAL A 595 -8.07 12.57 21.51
N SER A 596 -6.99 12.60 22.27
CA SER A 596 -6.81 13.44 23.48
C SER A 596 -5.42 14.10 23.40
N PRO A 597 -5.28 15.35 23.85
CA PRO A 597 -3.99 16.05 23.86
C PRO A 597 -3.09 15.53 24.99
N GLY A 598 -1.80 15.39 24.70
CA GLY A 598 -0.81 14.96 25.71
C GLY A 598 0.38 14.27 25.08
N GLY A 599 0.22 13.01 24.71
CA GLY A 599 1.24 12.19 24.08
C GLY A 599 2.50 12.03 24.90
N THR A 600 3.58 11.68 24.25
CA THR A 600 4.91 11.52 24.87
C THR A 600 5.49 12.85 25.38
N SER A 601 4.90 14.01 24.99
CA SER A 601 5.30 15.31 25.53
C SER A 601 5.17 15.37 27.06
N LEU A 602 4.29 14.57 27.66
CA LEU A 602 4.04 14.53 29.09
C LEU A 602 5.04 13.61 29.83
N ALA A 603 5.80 12.79 29.13
CA ALA A 603 6.86 11.98 29.73
C ALA A 603 8.08 12.85 30.11
N SER A 604 8.83 12.43 31.13
CA SER A 604 10.15 12.98 31.40
C SER A 604 11.15 12.48 30.34
N ASP A 605 12.26 13.21 30.13
CA ASP A 605 13.31 12.74 29.19
C ASP A 605 13.93 11.40 29.62
N ALA A 606 13.94 11.11 30.91
CA ALA A 606 14.43 9.82 31.43
C ALA A 606 13.50 8.66 31.09
N ASP A 607 12.21 8.92 30.99
CA ASP A 607 11.17 7.92 30.70
C ASP A 607 10.67 8.01 29.25
N PHE A 608 11.32 8.82 28.41
CA PHE A 608 10.89 9.03 27.03
C PHE A 608 10.85 7.71 26.22
N ILE A 609 11.88 6.87 26.28
CA ILE A 609 11.92 5.60 25.52
C ILE A 609 10.80 4.63 25.94
N PRO A 610 10.56 4.36 27.26
CA PRO A 610 9.37 3.59 27.65
C PRO A 610 8.05 4.20 27.24
N ALA A 611 7.92 5.53 27.20
CA ALA A 611 6.72 6.23 26.77
C ALA A 611 6.50 6.14 25.27
N GLU A 612 7.54 6.39 24.47
CA GLU A 612 7.57 6.33 23.02
C GLU A 612 7.21 4.95 22.47
N THR A 613 7.52 3.90 23.24
CA THR A 613 7.26 2.52 22.83
C THR A 613 6.05 1.88 23.54
N ALA A 614 5.29 2.66 24.32
CA ALA A 614 4.27 2.10 25.20
C ALA A 614 3.10 1.45 24.43
N ASP A 615 2.58 2.08 23.40
CA ASP A 615 1.50 1.56 22.58
C ASP A 615 1.89 0.27 21.86
N ALA A 616 3.10 0.22 21.27
CA ALA A 616 3.64 -0.97 20.61
C ALA A 616 3.82 -2.12 21.59
N VAL A 617 4.40 -1.86 22.78
CA VAL A 617 4.60 -2.86 23.85
C VAL A 617 3.26 -3.46 24.31
N ILE A 618 2.25 -2.63 24.51
CA ILE A 618 0.93 -3.08 24.95
C ILE A 618 0.20 -3.83 23.83
N SER A 619 0.29 -3.35 22.60
CA SER A 619 -0.29 -4.03 21.43
C SER A 619 0.26 -5.45 21.25
N GLN A 620 1.56 -5.68 21.48
CA GLN A 620 2.16 -7.01 21.44
C GLN A 620 1.70 -7.90 22.60
N GLY A 621 1.38 -7.33 23.74
CA GLY A 621 0.88 -8.05 24.89
C GLY A 621 -0.49 -8.70 24.70
N GLY A 622 -1.30 -8.16 23.77
CA GLY A 622 -2.70 -8.55 23.59
C GLY A 622 -3.66 -7.67 24.39
N LEU A 623 -4.85 -8.17 24.73
CA LEU A 623 -5.91 -7.35 25.32
C LEU A 623 -6.75 -8.17 26.32
N GLY A 624 -7.03 -7.61 27.49
CA GLY A 624 -7.80 -8.30 28.51
C GLY A 624 -7.13 -9.61 28.94
N ASN A 625 -7.84 -10.72 28.82
CA ASN A 625 -7.36 -12.06 29.13
C ASN A 625 -6.71 -12.77 27.94
N PHE A 626 -6.66 -12.13 26.77
CA PHE A 626 -6.21 -12.75 25.53
C PHE A 626 -4.78 -12.29 25.19
N SER A 627 -3.90 -13.24 24.89
CA SER A 627 -2.66 -12.93 24.17
C SER A 627 -3.01 -12.39 22.77
N ARG A 628 -2.04 -11.82 22.06
CA ARG A 628 -2.27 -11.34 20.69
C ARG A 628 -2.74 -12.47 19.75
N SER A 629 -2.11 -13.66 19.85
CA SER A 629 -2.52 -14.83 19.06
C SER A 629 -3.93 -15.31 19.41
N ASP A 630 -4.27 -15.41 20.72
CA ASP A 630 -5.62 -15.80 21.14
C ASP A 630 -6.67 -14.78 20.69
N LEU A 631 -6.37 -13.47 20.80
CA LEU A 631 -7.26 -12.41 20.35
C LEU A 631 -7.56 -12.54 18.86
N ASN A 632 -6.53 -12.76 18.04
CA ASN A 632 -6.70 -12.99 16.61
C ASN A 632 -7.58 -14.21 16.31
N LYS A 633 -7.45 -15.29 17.09
CA LYS A 633 -8.26 -16.51 16.95
C LYS A 633 -9.72 -16.27 17.37
N VAL A 634 -9.94 -15.55 18.46
CA VAL A 634 -11.30 -15.22 18.98
C VAL A 634 -12.03 -14.26 18.08
N LEU A 635 -11.30 -13.31 17.56
CA LEU A 635 -11.83 -12.36 16.62
C LEU A 635 -11.97 -12.95 15.20
N ALA A 636 -11.61 -14.23 14.83
CA ALA A 636 -11.75 -14.84 13.51
C ALA A 636 -13.19 -14.79 12.94
N GLY A 637 -13.58 -14.18 11.70
CA GLY A 637 -14.87 -13.87 10.96
C GLY A 637 -15.56 -12.57 11.42
N THR A 638 -14.96 -11.55 12.23
CA THR A 638 -15.45 -10.17 12.39
C THR A 638 -14.58 -9.20 11.59
N THR A 639 -15.05 -8.03 11.33
CA THR A 639 -14.27 -6.95 10.69
C THR A 639 -13.83 -5.88 11.70
N ALA A 640 -14.17 -6.06 12.97
CA ALA A 640 -13.88 -5.09 14.01
C ALA A 640 -12.39 -5.07 14.36
N TYR A 641 -11.81 -3.88 14.38
CA TYR A 641 -10.44 -3.64 14.82
C TYR A 641 -10.33 -2.31 15.56
N VAL A 642 -9.41 -2.25 16.53
CA VAL A 642 -9.07 -1.05 17.29
C VAL A 642 -7.58 -1.06 17.55
N ASN A 643 -6.91 0.05 17.22
CA ASN A 643 -5.51 0.29 17.49
C ASN A 643 -5.37 1.52 18.36
N ALA A 644 -4.56 1.44 19.40
CA ALA A 644 -4.14 2.58 20.20
C ALA A 644 -2.86 3.17 19.61
N ASP A 645 -2.66 4.46 19.82
CA ASP A 645 -1.51 5.24 19.38
C ASP A 645 -1.17 6.29 20.43
N ILE A 646 0.13 6.48 20.70
CA ILE A 646 0.63 7.54 21.57
C ILE A 646 1.68 8.32 20.79
N GLY A 647 1.25 9.44 20.21
CA GLY A 647 2.11 10.34 19.44
C GLY A 647 2.91 11.31 20.31
N ALA A 648 3.60 12.26 19.68
CA ALA A 648 4.40 13.26 20.39
C ALA A 648 3.56 14.21 21.25
N THR A 649 2.39 14.64 20.75
CA THR A 649 1.55 15.67 21.35
C THR A 649 0.11 15.22 21.65
N GLU A 650 -0.23 13.99 21.28
CA GLU A 650 -1.57 13.42 21.43
C GLU A 650 -1.50 11.91 21.68
N GLU A 651 -2.51 11.35 22.28
CA GLU A 651 -2.81 9.93 22.28
C GLU A 651 -4.18 9.69 21.67
N GLY A 652 -4.38 8.50 21.11
CA GLY A 652 -5.63 8.24 20.43
C GLY A 652 -5.94 6.78 20.16
N LEU A 653 -7.07 6.59 19.49
CA LEU A 653 -7.52 5.31 18.96
C LEU A 653 -7.95 5.49 17.51
N ALA A 654 -7.74 4.48 16.71
CA ALA A 654 -8.29 4.37 15.38
C ALA A 654 -8.86 2.96 15.17
N GLY A 655 -9.95 2.85 14.42
CA GLY A 655 -10.55 1.55 14.16
C GLY A 655 -11.75 1.61 13.24
N GLY A 656 -12.36 0.47 13.06
CA GLY A 656 -13.54 0.33 12.23
C GLY A 656 -14.21 -1.02 12.37
N ALA A 657 -15.41 -1.12 11.85
CA ALA A 657 -16.18 -2.35 11.81
C ALA A 657 -17.24 -2.31 10.71
N ALA A 658 -17.70 -3.47 10.29
CA ALA A 658 -18.97 -3.62 9.62
C ALA A 658 -20.13 -3.42 10.61
N ARG A 659 -21.31 -3.13 10.10
CA ARG A 659 -22.51 -2.89 10.94
C ARG A 659 -22.79 -4.01 11.93
N LYS A 660 -22.67 -5.28 11.51
CA LYS A 660 -22.91 -6.45 12.37
C LYS A 660 -21.85 -6.64 13.46
N ASP A 661 -20.66 -6.11 13.25
CA ASP A 661 -19.52 -6.26 14.16
C ASP A 661 -19.32 -5.01 15.06
N LEU A 662 -20.25 -4.06 14.98
CA LEU A 662 -20.18 -2.76 15.67
C LEU A 662 -20.02 -2.92 17.19
N GLU A 663 -20.78 -3.82 17.84
CA GLU A 663 -20.63 -4.06 19.27
C GLU A 663 -19.27 -4.64 19.63
N THR A 664 -18.69 -5.51 18.78
CA THR A 664 -17.33 -6.03 18.96
C THR A 664 -16.30 -4.90 18.96
N MET A 665 -16.43 -3.94 18.04
CA MET A 665 -15.56 -2.75 18.01
C MET A 665 -15.67 -1.96 19.33
N PHE A 666 -16.87 -1.74 19.84
CA PHE A 666 -17.05 -1.04 21.12
C PHE A 666 -16.48 -1.83 22.31
N GLN A 667 -16.56 -3.16 22.30
CA GLN A 667 -15.91 -4.00 23.31
C GLN A 667 -14.39 -3.86 23.24
N LEU A 668 -13.80 -3.84 22.06
CA LEU A 668 -12.36 -3.60 21.87
C LEU A 668 -11.95 -2.22 22.39
N ILE A 669 -12.69 -1.15 22.04
CA ILE A 669 -12.43 0.20 22.57
C ILE A 669 -12.44 0.17 24.11
N TYR A 670 -13.47 -0.43 24.72
CA TYR A 670 -13.58 -0.53 26.16
C TYR A 670 -12.39 -1.25 26.81
N LEU A 671 -11.97 -2.40 26.24
CA LEU A 671 -10.82 -3.17 26.73
C LEU A 671 -9.50 -2.40 26.57
N THR A 672 -9.32 -1.66 25.48
CA THR A 672 -8.13 -0.85 25.24
C THR A 672 -7.90 0.20 26.34
N PHE A 673 -8.96 0.81 26.84
CA PHE A 673 -8.89 1.72 28.00
C PHE A 673 -8.71 0.99 29.34
N THR A 674 -9.45 -0.11 29.55
CA THR A 674 -9.66 -0.66 30.89
C THR A 674 -8.80 -1.88 31.20
N ALA A 675 -8.32 -2.58 30.18
CA ALA A 675 -7.62 -3.86 30.35
C ALA A 675 -6.41 -4.03 29.40
N PRO A 676 -5.51 -3.01 29.32
CA PRO A 676 -4.25 -3.19 28.59
C PRO A 676 -3.42 -4.30 29.23
N ARG A 677 -2.84 -5.17 28.40
CA ARG A 677 -2.12 -6.35 28.86
C ARG A 677 -0.62 -6.20 28.65
N ALA A 678 0.15 -6.30 29.74
CA ALA A 678 1.59 -6.44 29.68
C ALA A 678 1.97 -7.93 29.66
N ASP A 679 2.67 -8.36 28.62
CA ASP A 679 3.16 -9.74 28.50
C ASP A 679 4.69 -9.77 28.47
N PRO A 680 5.36 -10.32 29.53
CA PRO A 680 6.82 -10.34 29.57
C PRO A 680 7.46 -11.19 28.46
N VAL A 681 6.74 -12.20 27.96
CA VAL A 681 7.25 -13.08 26.90
C VAL A 681 7.19 -12.34 25.57
N ALA A 682 6.03 -11.75 25.25
CA ALA A 682 5.87 -10.94 24.05
C ALA A 682 6.83 -9.74 24.03
N PHE A 683 7.01 -9.07 25.15
CA PHE A 683 7.98 -7.98 25.31
C PHE A 683 9.41 -8.41 24.99
N LYS A 684 9.84 -9.56 25.53
CA LYS A 684 11.18 -10.10 25.27
C LYS A 684 11.36 -10.42 23.78
N VAL A 685 10.40 -11.11 23.17
CA VAL A 685 10.44 -11.43 21.72
C VAL A 685 10.52 -10.16 20.90
N MET A 686 9.66 -9.18 21.18
CA MET A 686 9.63 -7.89 20.48
C MET A 686 10.98 -7.15 20.59
N THR A 687 11.55 -7.04 21.79
CA THR A 687 12.82 -6.32 22.00
C THR A 687 14.00 -7.01 21.30
N GLU A 688 14.03 -8.35 21.29
CA GLU A 688 15.06 -9.12 20.55
C GLU A 688 14.92 -8.89 19.04
N GLN A 689 13.71 -8.95 18.48
CA GLN A 689 13.44 -8.67 17.06
C GLN A 689 13.78 -7.23 16.69
N LEU A 690 13.38 -6.26 17.50
CA LEU A 690 13.64 -4.83 17.26
C LEU A 690 15.14 -4.52 17.25
N LYS A 691 15.94 -5.10 18.16
CA LYS A 691 17.40 -4.93 18.15
C LYS A 691 18.04 -5.38 16.85
N VAL A 692 17.62 -6.55 16.34
CA VAL A 692 18.13 -7.07 15.05
C VAL A 692 17.76 -6.13 13.91
N THR A 693 16.50 -5.70 13.86
CA THR A 693 16.01 -4.78 12.82
C THR A 693 16.78 -3.45 12.84
N LEU A 694 16.93 -2.84 14.01
CA LEU A 694 17.61 -1.55 14.15
C LEU A 694 19.12 -1.63 13.84
N ALA A 695 19.77 -2.73 14.26
CA ALA A 695 21.21 -2.90 13.98
C ALA A 695 21.49 -2.96 12.46
N ASN A 696 20.62 -3.64 11.72
CA ASN A 696 20.79 -3.81 10.28
C ASN A 696 20.37 -2.56 9.50
N ARG A 697 19.32 -1.86 9.96
CA ARG A 697 18.81 -0.66 9.30
C ARG A 697 19.88 0.44 9.13
N GLN A 698 20.81 0.54 10.08
CA GLN A 698 21.92 1.51 10.02
C GLN A 698 22.91 1.26 8.86
N LEU A 699 22.83 0.10 8.19
CA LEU A 699 23.64 -0.20 7.01
C LEU A 699 23.09 0.43 5.73
N GLN A 700 21.85 0.89 5.73
CA GLN A 700 21.22 1.49 4.54
C GLN A 700 21.63 2.95 4.37
N PRO A 701 22.13 3.35 3.18
CA PRO A 701 22.47 4.74 2.89
C PRO A 701 21.29 5.70 3.08
N ASP A 702 20.11 5.32 2.66
CA ASP A 702 18.90 6.14 2.77
C ASP A 702 18.51 6.37 4.24
N THR A 703 18.66 5.36 5.12
CA THR A 703 18.44 5.52 6.56
C THR A 703 19.41 6.53 7.17
N LEU A 704 20.68 6.47 6.81
CA LEU A 704 21.68 7.42 7.32
C LEU A 704 21.41 8.86 6.80
N PHE A 705 20.92 8.96 5.56
CA PHE A 705 20.47 10.21 4.97
C PHE A 705 19.29 10.82 5.74
N ASP A 706 18.22 10.04 5.98
CA ASP A 706 17.04 10.49 6.70
C ASP A 706 17.38 10.89 8.15
N GLN A 707 18.15 10.06 8.86
CA GLN A 707 18.61 10.37 10.21
C GLN A 707 19.44 11.66 10.27
N THR A 708 20.29 11.91 9.25
CA THR A 708 21.07 13.15 9.15
C THR A 708 20.16 14.36 8.93
N LEU A 709 19.13 14.20 8.10
CA LEU A 709 18.13 15.23 7.86
C LEU A 709 17.34 15.56 9.14
N ASP A 710 16.82 14.54 9.82
CA ASP A 710 16.06 14.71 11.06
C ASP A 710 16.91 15.30 12.18
N ALA A 711 18.14 14.85 12.33
CA ALA A 711 19.09 15.42 13.28
C ALA A 711 19.38 16.91 12.97
N ALA A 712 19.55 17.27 11.70
CA ALA A 712 19.74 18.66 11.29
C ALA A 712 18.48 19.51 11.54
N LEU A 713 17.29 19.00 11.17
CA LEU A 713 16.01 19.69 11.35
C LEU A 713 15.65 19.88 12.83
N SER A 714 15.99 18.93 13.68
CA SER A 714 15.70 18.97 15.12
C SER A 714 16.82 19.55 15.95
N GLN A 715 17.93 20.01 15.34
CA GLN A 715 19.16 20.44 16.03
C GLN A 715 19.67 19.39 17.03
N ASN A 716 19.60 18.13 16.66
CA ASN A 716 19.99 16.97 17.49
C ASN A 716 19.18 16.85 18.80
N HIS A 717 17.92 17.29 18.82
CA HIS A 717 17.09 17.18 20.00
C HIS A 717 16.97 15.72 20.46
N LEU A 718 17.00 15.47 21.79
CA LEU A 718 16.98 14.12 22.36
C LEU A 718 15.79 13.27 21.87
N ARG A 719 14.61 13.87 21.76
CA ARG A 719 13.37 13.19 21.37
C ARG A 719 13.19 13.00 19.86
N ALA A 720 14.09 13.54 19.05
CA ALA A 720 14.15 13.30 17.61
C ALA A 720 15.27 12.33 17.23
N GLN A 721 15.96 11.75 18.21
CA GLN A 721 16.97 10.73 17.94
C GLN A 721 16.31 9.42 17.54
N PRO A 722 16.79 8.75 16.48
CA PRO A 722 16.23 7.46 16.09
C PRO A 722 16.47 6.41 17.16
N LEU A 723 15.56 5.44 17.24
CA LEU A 723 15.78 4.27 18.08
C LEU A 723 17.01 3.49 17.59
N THR A 724 17.81 3.03 18.54
CA THR A 724 19.02 2.23 18.31
C THR A 724 18.95 0.93 19.11
N PRO A 725 19.76 -0.09 18.84
CA PRO A 725 19.86 -1.26 19.74
C PRO A 725 20.08 -0.89 21.19
N ALA A 726 20.87 0.16 21.48
CA ALA A 726 21.11 0.66 22.83
C ALA A 726 19.89 1.34 23.45
N SER A 727 19.03 2.00 22.68
CA SER A 727 17.77 2.54 23.19
C SER A 727 16.75 1.45 23.49
N VAL A 728 16.77 0.32 22.77
CA VAL A 728 15.93 -0.85 23.10
C VAL A 728 16.26 -1.42 24.49
N ASP A 729 17.53 -1.35 24.91
CA ASP A 729 17.92 -1.74 26.28
C ASP A 729 17.35 -0.83 27.39
N ARG A 730 16.86 0.35 27.01
CA ARG A 730 16.19 1.30 27.91
C ARG A 730 14.66 1.14 27.93
N MET A 731 14.09 0.31 27.05
CA MET A 731 12.67 -0.03 27.13
C MET A 731 12.37 -0.77 28.44
N ASP A 732 11.22 -0.49 29.02
CA ASP A 732 10.80 -1.08 30.29
C ASP A 732 9.30 -1.38 30.26
N LEU A 733 8.96 -2.67 30.34
CA LEU A 733 7.57 -3.14 30.26
C LEU A 733 6.65 -2.49 31.30
N ASN A 734 7.14 -2.32 32.54
CA ASN A 734 6.31 -1.77 33.61
C ASN A 734 6.13 -0.26 33.47
N LYS A 735 7.17 0.47 33.04
CA LYS A 735 7.07 1.91 32.76
C LYS A 735 6.19 2.17 31.54
N SER A 736 6.33 1.38 30.46
CA SER A 736 5.45 1.47 29.29
C SER A 736 3.99 1.21 29.67
N LEU A 737 3.71 0.17 30.47
CA LEU A 737 2.36 -0.10 30.95
C LEU A 737 1.83 1.03 31.85
N ALA A 738 2.66 1.57 32.73
CA ALA A 738 2.26 2.66 33.63
C ALA A 738 1.93 3.93 32.83
N PHE A 739 2.77 4.28 31.84
CA PHE A 739 2.55 5.42 30.97
C PHE A 739 1.29 5.24 30.10
N TYR A 740 1.13 4.08 29.48
CA TYR A 740 -0.07 3.76 28.71
C TYR A 740 -1.34 3.90 29.56
N LYS A 741 -1.35 3.31 30.75
CA LYS A 741 -2.49 3.42 31.68
C LYS A 741 -2.77 4.85 32.10
N ASP A 742 -1.76 5.70 32.25
CA ASP A 742 -1.94 7.10 32.59
C ASP A 742 -2.57 7.89 31.43
N ARG A 743 -2.13 7.62 30.18
CA ARG A 743 -2.70 8.26 28.99
C ARG A 743 -4.17 7.88 28.77
N PHE A 744 -4.55 6.65 29.05
CA PHE A 744 -5.92 6.15 28.88
C PHE A 744 -6.74 6.13 30.22
N ALA A 745 -6.26 6.79 31.27
CA ALA A 745 -6.96 6.86 32.56
C ALA A 745 -8.16 7.79 32.55
N ASP A 746 -8.22 8.75 31.62
CA ASP A 746 -9.27 9.74 31.51
C ASP A 746 -9.83 9.83 30.11
N ALA A 747 -11.06 9.35 29.92
CA ALA A 747 -11.73 9.45 28.65
C ALA A 747 -12.48 10.79 28.45
N SER A 748 -12.54 11.65 29.48
CA SER A 748 -13.34 12.88 29.43
C SER A 748 -12.76 13.98 28.55
N ASP A 749 -11.46 13.93 28.24
CA ASP A 749 -10.78 14.85 27.32
C ASP A 749 -10.68 14.31 25.90
N PHE A 750 -11.08 13.04 25.70
CA PHE A 750 -11.17 12.47 24.34
C PHE A 750 -12.35 13.02 23.54
N VAL A 751 -12.09 13.22 22.25
CA VAL A 751 -13.11 13.39 21.20
C VAL A 751 -13.13 12.14 20.33
N PHE A 752 -14.25 11.42 20.37
CA PHE A 752 -14.50 10.27 19.47
C PHE A 752 -15.29 10.75 18.26
N VAL A 753 -14.83 10.49 17.08
CA VAL A 753 -15.53 10.78 15.81
C VAL A 753 -15.83 9.46 15.12
N PHE A 754 -17.09 9.23 14.75
CA PHE A 754 -17.56 8.09 13.97
C PHE A 754 -18.14 8.57 12.65
N VAL A 755 -17.71 7.95 11.55
CA VAL A 755 -18.19 8.24 10.19
C VAL A 755 -18.49 6.92 9.50
N GLY A 756 -19.65 6.82 8.82
CA GLY A 756 -19.99 5.63 8.06
C GLY A 756 -21.46 5.26 8.07
N SER A 757 -21.74 4.01 7.73
CA SER A 757 -23.09 3.49 7.53
C SER A 757 -23.73 3.02 8.83
N PHE A 758 -24.26 3.95 9.61
CA PHE A 758 -24.99 3.66 10.85
C PHE A 758 -26.18 4.61 11.02
N ASP A 759 -27.11 4.22 11.91
CA ASP A 759 -28.14 5.12 12.40
C ASP A 759 -27.90 5.47 13.88
N LEU A 760 -28.34 6.68 14.28
CA LEU A 760 -28.09 7.20 15.62
C LEU A 760 -28.80 6.39 16.72
N ALA A 761 -29.95 5.78 16.40
CA ALA A 761 -30.71 4.97 17.37
C ALA A 761 -29.96 3.68 17.72
N ALA A 762 -29.32 3.04 16.74
CA ALA A 762 -28.50 1.85 16.96
C ALA A 762 -27.16 2.18 17.68
N MET A 763 -26.57 3.34 17.39
CA MET A 763 -25.33 3.79 18.03
C MET A 763 -25.51 4.14 19.52
N ARG A 764 -26.62 4.76 19.87
CA ARG A 764 -26.83 5.31 21.23
C ARG A 764 -26.63 4.31 22.36
N PRO A 765 -27.29 3.13 22.36
CA PRO A 765 -27.12 2.15 23.43
C PRO A 765 -25.68 1.63 23.55
N LEU A 766 -24.94 1.51 22.44
CA LEU A 766 -23.54 1.08 22.45
C LEU A 766 -22.61 2.19 23.02
N VAL A 767 -22.83 3.42 22.61
CA VAL A 767 -22.11 4.59 23.12
C VAL A 767 -22.34 4.75 24.62
N GLU A 768 -23.58 4.69 25.08
CA GLU A 768 -23.91 4.77 26.50
C GLU A 768 -23.31 3.61 27.31
N LYS A 769 -23.36 2.39 26.77
CA LYS A 769 -22.86 1.18 27.42
C LYS A 769 -21.33 1.15 27.51
N TYR A 770 -20.62 1.45 26.45
CA TYR A 770 -19.17 1.26 26.35
C TYR A 770 -18.39 2.56 26.55
N LEU A 771 -18.71 3.63 25.84
CA LEU A 771 -18.00 4.91 26.03
C LEU A 771 -18.43 5.65 27.30
N GLY A 772 -19.72 5.58 27.63
CA GLY A 772 -20.25 6.20 28.85
C GLY A 772 -19.77 5.52 30.15
N SER A 773 -19.19 4.32 30.06
CA SER A 773 -18.60 3.58 31.17
C SER A 773 -17.09 3.68 31.27
N LEU A 774 -16.42 4.38 30.33
CA LEU A 774 -14.97 4.58 30.37
C LEU A 774 -14.57 5.42 31.59
N PRO A 775 -13.35 5.20 32.13
CA PRO A 775 -12.84 5.96 33.27
C PRO A 775 -12.79 7.46 32.95
N SER A 776 -13.06 8.28 33.94
CA SER A 776 -13.05 9.73 33.79
C SER A 776 -12.50 10.37 35.06
N LEU A 777 -11.41 11.11 34.89
CA LEU A 777 -10.77 11.90 35.96
C LEU A 777 -11.05 13.41 35.79
N ARG A 778 -11.65 13.80 34.67
CA ARG A 778 -11.93 15.20 34.29
C ARG A 778 -10.67 16.05 34.27
N ARG A 779 -9.58 15.50 33.74
CA ARG A 779 -8.33 16.23 33.50
C ARG A 779 -8.56 17.30 32.43
N ASN A 780 -7.71 18.31 32.43
CA ASN A 780 -7.59 19.27 31.35
C ASN A 780 -6.12 19.27 30.91
N GLU A 781 -5.77 18.23 30.19
CA GLU A 781 -4.39 18.03 29.73
C GLU A 781 -4.15 18.78 28.42
N MET A 782 -2.92 19.22 28.24
CA MET A 782 -2.43 19.82 26.98
C MET A 782 -1.03 19.30 26.70
N ALA A 783 -0.70 19.16 25.42
CA ALA A 783 0.67 18.82 25.02
C ALA A 783 1.66 19.89 25.55
N LYS A 784 2.81 19.43 26.03
CA LYS A 784 3.91 20.29 26.46
C LYS A 784 4.84 20.57 25.29
N ASP A 785 5.28 21.82 25.20
CA ASP A 785 6.38 22.17 24.32
C ASP A 785 7.69 21.66 24.93
N VAL A 786 8.25 20.64 24.32
CA VAL A 786 9.52 19.99 24.74
C VAL A 786 10.77 20.71 24.23
N GLY A 787 10.61 21.84 23.55
CA GLY A 787 11.72 22.69 23.08
C GLY A 787 12.35 22.26 21.78
N MET A 788 11.79 21.30 21.04
CA MET A 788 12.28 20.95 19.72
C MET A 788 12.02 22.08 18.72
N ARG A 789 13.03 22.49 18.00
CA ARG A 789 12.97 23.63 17.06
C ARG A 789 13.79 23.35 15.81
N THR A 790 13.33 23.88 14.67
CA THR A 790 14.10 23.91 13.43
C THR A 790 15.20 24.99 13.48
N PRO A 791 16.34 24.80 12.75
CA PRO A 791 17.44 25.72 12.79
C PRO A 791 17.09 27.09 12.21
N PRO A 792 17.67 28.20 12.75
CA PRO A 792 17.33 29.56 12.34
C PRO A 792 18.02 30.03 11.03
N GLY A 793 18.95 29.27 10.46
CA GLY A 793 19.73 29.65 9.28
C GLY A 793 19.91 28.49 8.30
N ILE A 794 20.97 28.56 7.50
CA ILE A 794 21.33 27.55 6.51
C ILE A 794 22.11 26.42 7.21
N VAL A 795 21.65 25.20 6.98
CA VAL A 795 22.36 23.99 7.42
C VAL A 795 22.52 23.07 6.21
N GLU A 796 23.75 22.84 5.80
CA GLU A 796 24.07 21.91 4.72
C GLU A 796 24.87 20.73 5.26
N ARG A 797 24.50 19.52 4.85
CA ARG A 797 25.16 18.28 5.24
C ARG A 797 25.34 17.39 4.02
N GLN A 798 26.45 16.64 4.03
CA GLN A 798 26.70 15.60 3.04
C GLN A 798 26.88 14.27 3.76
N VAL A 799 26.15 13.28 3.32
CA VAL A 799 26.25 11.88 3.76
C VAL A 799 27.02 11.13 2.66
N LYS A 800 28.13 10.50 3.04
CA LYS A 800 28.87 9.60 2.14
C LYS A 800 28.59 8.17 2.55
N SER A 801 27.75 7.51 1.80
CA SER A 801 27.32 6.14 2.07
C SER A 801 26.78 5.49 0.82
N GLY A 802 26.92 4.17 0.74
CA GLY A 802 26.40 3.38 -0.37
C GLY A 802 27.42 3.17 -1.50
N ILE A 803 27.22 2.05 -2.21
CA ILE A 803 28.06 1.63 -3.35
C ILE A 803 27.42 1.95 -4.69
N ALA A 804 26.11 2.20 -4.71
CA ALA A 804 25.39 2.55 -5.93
C ALA A 804 25.80 3.95 -6.43
N PRO A 805 26.02 4.16 -7.75
CA PRO A 805 26.37 5.47 -8.31
C PRO A 805 25.13 6.39 -8.38
N ARG A 806 24.49 6.67 -7.25
CA ARG A 806 23.36 7.58 -7.13
C ARG A 806 23.56 8.59 -6.03
N SER A 807 23.06 9.80 -6.23
CA SER A 807 22.90 10.82 -5.21
C SER A 807 21.43 11.07 -4.93
N GLN A 808 21.12 11.43 -3.69
CA GLN A 808 19.81 11.91 -3.27
C GLN A 808 19.96 13.27 -2.61
N VAL A 809 19.07 14.18 -2.94
CA VAL A 809 19.07 15.56 -2.41
C VAL A 809 17.74 15.81 -1.71
N SER A 810 17.80 16.38 -0.52
CA SER A 810 16.63 16.94 0.17
C SER A 810 16.93 18.38 0.57
N ILE A 811 16.07 19.31 0.17
CA ILE A 811 16.13 20.74 0.56
C ILE A 811 14.83 21.03 1.32
N VAL A 812 14.95 21.41 2.60
CA VAL A 812 13.80 21.65 3.48
C VAL A 812 13.77 23.10 3.94
N PHE A 813 12.77 23.82 3.49
CA PHE A 813 12.46 25.17 4.00
C PHE A 813 11.57 25.06 5.22
N THR A 814 11.85 25.85 6.27
CA THR A 814 11.12 25.80 7.53
C THR A 814 10.88 27.20 8.08
N GLY A 815 9.84 27.36 8.88
CA GLY A 815 9.57 28.63 9.57
C GLY A 815 8.23 28.66 10.29
N PRO A 816 7.89 29.79 10.95
CA PRO A 816 6.60 29.95 11.59
C PRO A 816 5.48 29.93 10.54
N PHE A 817 4.35 29.33 10.88
CA PHE A 817 3.20 29.16 10.00
C PHE A 817 1.89 29.55 10.69
N GLN A 818 1.12 30.43 10.06
CA GLN A 818 -0.26 30.66 10.43
C GLN A 818 -1.11 29.49 9.91
N ASN A 819 -1.34 28.50 10.79
CA ASN A 819 -1.94 27.23 10.41
C ASN A 819 -3.48 27.33 10.43
N ASP A 820 -4.05 28.01 9.41
CA ASP A 820 -5.46 28.00 9.05
C ASP A 820 -5.68 27.41 7.66
N GLU A 821 -6.93 27.18 7.28
CA GLU A 821 -7.28 26.52 6.03
C GLU A 821 -6.78 27.29 4.79
N GLN A 822 -6.89 28.63 4.80
CA GLN A 822 -6.47 29.47 3.69
C GLN A 822 -4.96 29.37 3.41
N HIS A 823 -4.13 29.46 4.46
CA HIS A 823 -2.69 29.37 4.32
C HIS A 823 -2.24 27.95 3.91
N ARG A 824 -2.91 26.91 4.43
CA ARG A 824 -2.65 25.53 4.01
C ARG A 824 -2.92 25.33 2.51
N VAL A 825 -4.06 25.82 2.02
CA VAL A 825 -4.43 25.70 0.59
C VAL A 825 -3.45 26.44 -0.30
N ILE A 826 -3.13 27.69 0.02
CA ILE A 826 -2.20 28.51 -0.79
C ILE A 826 -0.79 27.90 -0.80
N ALA A 827 -0.27 27.48 0.35
CA ALA A 827 1.06 26.88 0.43
C ALA A 827 1.12 25.52 -0.28
N SER A 828 0.05 24.73 -0.25
CA SER A 828 -0.03 23.46 -1.00
C SER A 828 -0.09 23.71 -2.51
N ALA A 829 -0.91 24.64 -2.97
CA ALA A 829 -0.99 25.00 -4.39
C ALA A 829 0.33 25.61 -4.91
N MET A 830 1.04 26.37 -4.09
CA MET A 830 2.37 26.89 -4.40
C MET A 830 3.36 25.74 -4.56
N ALA A 831 3.34 24.75 -3.64
CA ALA A 831 4.23 23.58 -3.74
C ALA A 831 3.94 22.75 -5.00
N ASP A 832 2.68 22.50 -5.34
CA ASP A 832 2.27 21.74 -6.53
C ASP A 832 2.74 22.44 -7.82
N THR A 833 2.55 23.76 -7.94
CA THR A 833 2.99 24.52 -9.14
C THR A 833 4.52 24.65 -9.22
N LEU A 834 5.21 24.74 -8.10
CA LEU A 834 6.68 24.71 -8.02
C LEU A 834 7.20 23.33 -8.44
N ALA A 835 6.57 22.25 -7.98
CA ALA A 835 6.94 20.89 -8.39
C ALA A 835 6.88 20.73 -9.91
N GLY A 836 5.81 21.23 -10.55
CA GLY A 836 5.69 21.22 -12.00
C GLY A 836 6.82 21.99 -12.72
N ASN A 837 7.26 23.13 -12.19
CA ASN A 837 8.38 23.89 -12.77
C ASN A 837 9.73 23.19 -12.58
N LEU A 838 9.97 22.61 -11.40
CA LEU A 838 11.19 21.84 -11.13
C LEU A 838 11.23 20.56 -11.97
N GLN A 839 10.11 19.86 -12.09
CA GLN A 839 9.98 18.66 -12.92
C GLN A 839 10.32 18.96 -14.37
N ARG A 840 9.74 20.01 -14.95
CA ARG A 840 10.03 20.45 -16.31
C ARG A 840 11.52 20.73 -16.50
N THR A 841 12.11 21.53 -15.62
CA THR A 841 13.51 21.95 -15.80
C THR A 841 14.50 20.82 -15.52
N LEU A 842 14.36 20.08 -14.42
CA LEU A 842 15.36 19.09 -14.01
C LEU A 842 15.22 17.76 -14.76
N ARG A 843 13.97 17.34 -15.08
CA ARG A 843 13.71 16.09 -15.80
C ARG A 843 13.60 16.32 -17.29
N GLU A 844 12.60 17.13 -17.74
CA GLU A 844 12.26 17.21 -19.17
C GLU A 844 13.33 17.98 -19.96
N ASP A 845 13.79 19.15 -19.48
CA ASP A 845 14.81 19.95 -20.21
C ASP A 845 16.22 19.39 -20.06
N LEU A 846 16.59 18.88 -18.89
CA LEU A 846 17.96 18.46 -18.57
C LEU A 846 18.16 16.94 -18.56
N GLY A 847 17.13 16.11 -18.48
CA GLY A 847 17.25 14.66 -18.29
C GLY A 847 18.14 14.32 -17.07
N GLY A 848 18.00 15.08 -16.00
CA GLY A 848 18.92 15.04 -14.86
C GLY A 848 18.42 14.27 -13.66
N THR A 849 17.14 13.93 -13.66
CA THR A 849 16.46 13.15 -12.62
C THR A 849 15.29 12.41 -13.23
N TYR A 850 14.85 11.35 -12.58
CA TYR A 850 13.59 10.67 -12.92
C TYR A 850 12.38 11.48 -12.46
N GLY A 851 12.46 12.16 -11.31
CA GLY A 851 11.37 12.96 -10.78
C GLY A 851 11.78 13.90 -9.66
N VAL A 852 10.96 14.94 -9.44
CA VAL A 852 11.10 15.90 -8.35
C VAL A 852 9.84 15.92 -7.52
N SER A 853 9.99 15.85 -6.22
CA SER A 853 8.89 15.95 -5.25
C SER A 853 8.98 17.26 -4.48
N VAL A 854 7.85 17.95 -4.26
CA VAL A 854 7.73 19.11 -3.39
C VAL A 854 6.57 18.90 -2.43
N VAL A 855 6.87 18.62 -1.17
CA VAL A 855 5.86 18.23 -0.17
C VAL A 855 5.79 19.27 0.95
N PRO A 856 4.65 19.97 1.12
CA PRO A 856 4.42 20.83 2.25
C PRO A 856 3.89 20.03 3.45
N ARG A 857 4.30 20.39 4.66
CA ARG A 857 3.77 19.88 5.92
C ARG A 857 3.56 21.04 6.89
N PHE A 858 2.47 20.95 7.66
CA PHE A 858 2.06 22.03 8.56
C PHE A 858 1.78 21.44 9.94
N ALA A 859 2.55 21.87 10.95
CA ALA A 859 2.29 21.58 12.35
C ALA A 859 1.50 22.73 12.97
N LYS A 860 0.58 22.45 13.89
CA LYS A 860 -0.15 23.44 14.69
C LYS A 860 0.36 23.48 16.12
N GLN A 861 0.81 22.36 16.62
CA GLN A 861 1.37 22.17 17.95
C GLN A 861 2.79 21.59 17.87
N PRO A 862 3.66 21.90 18.86
CA PRO A 862 3.45 22.83 19.97
C PRO A 862 3.47 24.31 19.53
N THR A 863 3.98 24.60 18.34
CA THR A 863 4.00 25.92 17.69
C THR A 863 3.63 25.79 16.21
N GLY A 864 2.92 26.78 15.65
CA GLY A 864 2.62 26.79 14.23
C GLY A 864 3.90 26.83 13.39
N GLU A 865 4.19 25.76 12.64
CA GLU A 865 5.39 25.64 11.80
C GLU A 865 5.05 24.98 10.45
N TYR A 866 5.76 25.40 9.40
CA TYR A 866 5.74 24.69 8.12
C TYR A 866 7.09 24.01 7.85
N ARG A 867 7.03 22.92 7.09
CA ARG A 867 8.16 22.32 6.39
C ARG A 867 7.76 22.12 4.93
N LEU A 868 8.60 22.60 4.03
CA LEU A 868 8.43 22.38 2.61
C LEU A 868 9.67 21.67 2.10
N THR A 869 9.51 20.42 1.73
CA THR A 869 10.61 19.52 1.35
C THR A 869 10.64 19.34 -0.16
N ILE A 870 11.76 19.66 -0.78
CA ILE A 870 12.06 19.36 -2.18
C ILE A 870 13.03 18.18 -2.20
N THR A 871 12.67 17.10 -2.91
CA THR A 871 13.51 15.89 -3.00
C THR A 871 13.65 15.45 -4.45
N PHE A 872 14.88 15.07 -4.83
CA PHE A 872 15.16 14.41 -6.11
C PHE A 872 16.42 13.55 -5.98
N ALA A 873 16.54 12.54 -6.87
CA ALA A 873 17.74 11.74 -6.98
C ALA A 873 18.38 11.95 -8.36
N CYS A 874 19.71 11.76 -8.47
CA CYS A 874 20.42 12.03 -9.70
C CYS A 874 21.78 11.33 -9.76
N ASP A 875 22.44 11.44 -10.91
CA ASP A 875 23.86 11.09 -11.07
C ASP A 875 24.72 11.92 -10.11
N PRO A 876 25.62 11.29 -9.32
CA PRO A 876 26.54 12.00 -8.43
C PRO A 876 27.35 13.12 -9.09
N ALA A 877 27.74 12.95 -10.35
CA ALA A 877 28.50 13.97 -11.10
C ALA A 877 27.67 15.21 -11.45
N ARG A 878 26.34 15.12 -11.38
CA ARG A 878 25.40 16.19 -11.73
C ARG A 878 24.78 16.89 -10.52
N THR A 879 24.97 16.36 -9.32
CA THR A 879 24.29 16.80 -8.09
C THR A 879 24.41 18.30 -7.86
N GLU A 880 25.63 18.85 -7.88
CA GLU A 880 25.87 20.28 -7.63
C GLU A 880 25.15 21.17 -8.67
N SER A 881 25.24 20.81 -9.96
CA SER A 881 24.60 21.57 -11.02
C SER A 881 23.08 21.56 -10.93
N LEU A 882 22.48 20.42 -10.57
CA LEU A 882 21.03 20.28 -10.42
C LEU A 882 20.51 21.02 -9.18
N VAL A 883 21.22 20.97 -8.06
CA VAL A 883 20.90 21.77 -6.87
C VAL A 883 20.92 23.26 -7.20
N LYS A 884 21.95 23.74 -7.89
CA LYS A 884 22.06 25.15 -8.33
C LYS A 884 20.91 25.53 -9.26
N THR A 885 20.54 24.65 -10.18
CA THR A 885 19.40 24.86 -11.08
C THR A 885 18.10 24.90 -10.30
N ALA A 886 17.89 24.02 -9.31
CA ALA A 886 16.70 24.03 -8.45
C ALA A 886 16.54 25.37 -7.73
N PHE A 887 17.61 25.91 -7.14
CA PHE A 887 17.58 27.26 -6.53
C PHE A 887 17.29 28.36 -7.56
N SER A 888 17.81 28.25 -8.80
CA SER A 888 17.49 29.22 -9.86
C SER A 888 16.01 29.20 -10.24
N VAL A 889 15.39 28.02 -10.29
CA VAL A 889 13.94 27.88 -10.52
C VAL A 889 13.13 28.47 -9.35
N ILE A 890 13.56 28.24 -8.12
CA ILE A 890 12.94 28.84 -6.91
C ILE A 890 13.00 30.36 -6.97
N ASP A 891 14.17 30.94 -7.28
CA ASP A 891 14.33 32.39 -7.35
C ASP A 891 13.49 33.01 -8.47
N GLU A 892 13.42 32.34 -9.62
CA GLU A 892 12.53 32.79 -10.72
C GLU A 892 11.07 32.72 -10.31
N TYR A 893 10.65 31.64 -9.63
CA TYR A 893 9.29 31.49 -9.12
C TYR A 893 8.95 32.59 -8.10
N LYS A 894 9.87 32.93 -7.17
CA LYS A 894 9.70 34.06 -6.22
C LYS A 894 9.59 35.42 -6.93
N ARG A 895 10.26 35.56 -8.07
CA ARG A 895 10.30 36.82 -8.84
C ARG A 895 9.02 37.02 -9.65
N VAL A 896 8.61 36.01 -10.41
CA VAL A 896 7.55 36.09 -11.42
C VAL A 896 6.24 35.45 -10.95
N GLY A 897 6.32 34.36 -10.21
CA GLY A 897 5.19 33.49 -9.89
C GLY A 897 4.82 32.54 -11.02
N PRO A 898 3.82 31.68 -10.80
CA PRO A 898 3.30 30.78 -11.84
C PRO A 898 2.46 31.54 -12.87
N GLY A 899 2.39 31.00 -14.10
CA GLY A 899 1.53 31.51 -15.14
C GLY A 899 0.03 31.29 -14.83
N GLN A 900 -0.84 32.07 -15.49
CA GLN A 900 -2.30 31.94 -15.34
C GLN A 900 -2.81 30.54 -15.65
N GLY A 901 -2.28 29.87 -16.69
CA GLY A 901 -2.62 28.48 -17.05
C GLY A 901 -2.28 27.52 -15.93
N GLN A 902 -1.06 27.58 -15.37
CA GLN A 902 -0.64 26.71 -14.26
C GLN A 902 -1.52 26.88 -13.00
N VAL A 903 -1.97 28.11 -12.72
CA VAL A 903 -2.88 28.38 -11.61
C VAL A 903 -4.27 27.80 -11.88
N ALA A 904 -4.78 27.94 -13.11
CA ALA A 904 -6.06 27.36 -13.49
C ALA A 904 -6.03 25.82 -13.40
N ASP A 905 -4.94 25.20 -13.84
CA ASP A 905 -4.73 23.75 -13.75
C ASP A 905 -4.64 23.31 -12.28
N ALA A 906 -3.88 24.01 -11.44
CA ALA A 906 -3.77 23.72 -10.00
C ALA A 906 -5.13 23.86 -9.28
N ARG A 907 -5.92 24.90 -9.58
CA ARG A 907 -7.29 25.03 -9.04
C ARG A 907 -8.19 23.89 -9.49
N SER A 908 -8.15 23.53 -10.77
CA SER A 908 -8.91 22.40 -11.30
C SER A 908 -8.56 21.11 -10.58
N ALA A 909 -7.26 20.85 -10.33
CA ALA A 909 -6.80 19.69 -9.59
C ALA A 909 -7.30 19.70 -8.13
N LEU A 910 -7.22 20.85 -7.43
CA LEU A 910 -7.74 20.98 -6.06
C LEU A 910 -9.24 20.72 -5.98
N VAL A 911 -10.04 21.24 -6.92
CA VAL A 911 -11.48 20.99 -6.98
C VAL A 911 -11.77 19.52 -7.20
N ARG A 912 -11.07 18.88 -8.16
CA ARG A 912 -11.25 17.46 -8.49
C ARG A 912 -10.85 16.54 -7.34
N ASP A 913 -9.72 16.82 -6.69
CA ASP A 913 -9.30 16.08 -5.50
C ASP A 913 -10.32 16.19 -4.36
N PHE A 914 -10.85 17.40 -4.14
CA PHE A 914 -11.88 17.58 -3.12
C PHE A 914 -13.16 16.79 -3.44
N GLU A 915 -13.67 16.86 -4.69
CA GLU A 915 -14.85 16.10 -5.12
C GLU A 915 -14.70 14.59 -4.87
N THR A 916 -13.53 14.05 -5.19
CA THR A 916 -13.24 12.62 -5.02
C THR A 916 -13.08 12.26 -3.54
N ASN A 917 -12.26 13.02 -2.81
CA ASN A 917 -11.94 12.70 -1.41
C ASN A 917 -13.13 12.93 -0.48
N ALA A 918 -13.91 14.01 -0.66
CA ALA A 918 -15.07 14.35 0.18
C ALA A 918 -16.20 13.31 0.11
N ALA A 919 -16.18 12.44 -0.89
CA ALA A 919 -17.07 11.29 -1.03
C ALA A 919 -16.56 10.02 -0.32
N THR A 920 -15.55 10.12 0.55
CA THR A 920 -15.00 8.98 1.31
C THR A 920 -15.15 9.16 2.82
N ASN A 921 -15.41 8.04 3.53
CA ASN A 921 -15.56 8.06 4.98
C ASN A 921 -14.25 8.47 5.69
N ILE A 922 -13.11 8.02 5.19
CA ILE A 922 -11.82 8.31 5.82
C ILE A 922 -11.44 9.80 5.73
N TYR A 923 -11.74 10.45 4.61
CA TYR A 923 -11.52 11.88 4.46
C TYR A 923 -12.35 12.68 5.46
N LEU A 924 -13.66 12.40 5.50
CA LEU A 924 -14.55 13.09 6.45
C LEU A 924 -14.12 12.84 7.89
N LEU A 925 -13.78 11.59 8.23
CA LEU A 925 -13.32 11.24 9.58
C LEU A 925 -12.12 12.08 10.01
N ASN A 926 -11.07 12.10 9.19
CA ASN A 926 -9.84 12.81 9.52
C ASN A 926 -10.05 14.34 9.57
N ARG A 927 -10.81 14.88 8.62
CA ARG A 927 -11.06 16.32 8.56
C ARG A 927 -11.97 16.80 9.70
N ILE A 928 -13.01 16.05 10.02
CA ILE A 928 -13.92 16.36 11.14
C ILE A 928 -13.13 16.28 12.45
N LEU A 929 -12.35 15.19 12.67
CA LEU A 929 -11.54 15.05 13.87
C LEU A 929 -10.60 16.25 14.05
N TYR A 930 -9.84 16.62 13.01
CA TYR A 930 -8.94 17.78 13.03
C TYR A 930 -9.64 19.07 13.44
N LYS A 931 -10.86 19.34 12.89
CA LYS A 931 -11.62 20.54 13.23
C LYS A 931 -12.06 20.54 14.70
N TYR A 932 -12.48 19.38 15.23
CA TYR A 932 -12.88 19.28 16.64
C TYR A 932 -11.69 19.31 17.61
N GLU A 933 -10.56 18.75 17.24
CA GLU A 933 -9.31 18.77 18.02
C GLU A 933 -8.79 20.19 18.19
N PHE A 934 -8.74 20.96 17.11
CA PHE A 934 -8.17 22.31 17.11
C PHE A 934 -9.20 23.45 17.23
N GLY A 935 -10.48 23.14 17.42
CA GLY A 935 -11.54 24.13 17.58
C GLY A 935 -11.79 24.98 16.32
N GLU A 936 -11.55 24.43 15.13
CA GLU A 936 -11.82 25.08 13.85
C GLU A 936 -13.27 24.84 13.37
N ASP A 937 -13.76 25.66 12.42
CA ASP A 937 -15.13 25.52 11.91
C ASP A 937 -15.26 24.25 11.06
N VAL A 938 -16.08 23.32 11.51
CA VAL A 938 -16.33 22.05 10.81
C VAL A 938 -17.04 22.23 9.46
N LYS A 939 -17.68 23.39 9.21
CA LYS A 939 -18.32 23.69 7.92
C LYS A 939 -17.31 23.76 6.77
N GLU A 940 -16.07 24.14 7.05
CA GLU A 940 -14.99 24.22 6.06
C GLU A 940 -14.68 22.85 5.43
N VAL A 941 -14.96 21.74 6.14
CA VAL A 941 -14.77 20.38 5.61
C VAL A 941 -15.62 20.10 4.38
N PHE A 942 -16.77 20.78 4.26
CA PHE A 942 -17.79 20.50 3.24
C PHE A 942 -17.84 21.55 2.12
N ASN A 943 -17.07 22.65 2.23
CA ASN A 943 -17.00 23.69 1.20
C ASN A 943 -15.62 24.33 1.16
N MET A 944 -14.77 23.85 0.28
CA MET A 944 -13.41 24.34 0.07
C MET A 944 -13.31 25.46 -0.98
N ASN A 945 -14.37 25.69 -1.77
CA ASN A 945 -14.34 26.66 -2.88
C ASN A 945 -13.89 28.07 -2.49
N PRO A 946 -14.33 28.65 -1.35
CA PRO A 946 -13.89 29.99 -0.94
C PRO A 946 -12.37 30.09 -0.78
N PHE A 947 -11.69 29.00 -0.38
CA PHE A 947 -10.25 28.94 -0.23
C PHE A 947 -9.55 28.75 -1.59
N TYR A 948 -10.13 27.95 -2.48
CA TYR A 948 -9.60 27.73 -3.84
C TYR A 948 -9.68 29.00 -4.70
N ASP A 949 -10.69 29.85 -4.50
CA ASP A 949 -10.82 31.12 -5.21
C ASP A 949 -9.68 32.11 -4.89
N GLN A 950 -9.01 31.94 -3.74
CA GLN A 950 -7.87 32.76 -3.36
C GLN A 950 -6.54 32.28 -3.99
N VAL A 951 -6.53 31.13 -4.65
CA VAL A 951 -5.36 30.63 -5.38
C VAL A 951 -5.20 31.41 -6.69
N THR A 952 -4.28 32.36 -6.68
CA THR A 952 -3.98 33.30 -7.78
C THR A 952 -2.48 33.35 -8.05
N PRO A 953 -2.02 33.80 -9.24
CA PRO A 953 -0.58 33.98 -9.47
C PRO A 953 0.09 34.87 -8.43
N GLY A 954 -0.63 35.90 -7.95
CA GLY A 954 -0.13 36.81 -6.91
C GLY A 954 0.02 36.12 -5.55
N SER A 955 -1.03 35.41 -5.08
CA SER A 955 -0.98 34.71 -3.79
C SER A 955 0.06 33.61 -3.75
N LEU A 956 0.24 32.85 -4.86
CA LEU A 956 1.27 31.82 -4.93
C LEU A 956 2.68 32.38 -4.96
N ARG A 957 2.92 33.46 -5.72
CA ARG A 957 4.20 34.17 -5.71
C ARG A 957 4.54 34.72 -4.32
N ASP A 958 3.57 35.31 -3.64
CA ASP A 958 3.78 35.92 -2.33
C ASP A 958 4.00 34.82 -1.25
N ALA A 959 3.30 33.67 -1.37
CA ALA A 959 3.58 32.48 -0.57
C ALA A 959 5.02 31.96 -0.81
N ALA A 960 5.48 31.92 -2.06
CA ALA A 960 6.85 31.52 -2.37
C ALA A 960 7.89 32.44 -1.72
N ARG A 961 7.65 33.76 -1.74
CA ARG A 961 8.52 34.73 -1.06
C ARG A 961 8.55 34.52 0.45
N GLN A 962 7.43 34.12 1.03
CA GLN A 962 7.30 33.89 2.47
C GLN A 962 7.89 32.54 2.91
N TYR A 963 7.61 31.47 2.15
CA TYR A 963 7.90 30.08 2.58
C TYR A 963 9.15 29.46 1.95
N LEU A 964 9.69 30.02 0.85
CA LEU A 964 10.93 29.59 0.23
C LEU A 964 12.10 30.55 0.61
N ASN A 965 12.33 30.68 1.92
CA ASN A 965 13.40 31.56 2.41
C ASN A 965 14.77 30.95 2.18
N THR A 966 15.50 31.45 1.20
CA THR A 966 16.85 30.99 0.82
C THR A 966 17.94 31.36 1.83
N ASP A 967 17.64 32.13 2.87
CA ASP A 967 18.51 32.38 4.02
C ASP A 967 18.26 31.42 5.19
N ARG A 968 17.26 30.53 5.05
CA ARG A 968 16.86 29.59 6.09
C ARG A 968 16.34 28.30 5.46
N TYR A 969 17.22 27.30 5.38
CA TYR A 969 16.84 25.94 4.93
C TYR A 969 17.81 24.90 5.48
N VAL A 970 17.40 23.65 5.44
CA VAL A 970 18.26 22.49 5.68
C VAL A 970 18.41 21.75 4.35
N ALA A 971 19.64 21.54 3.90
CA ALA A 971 19.91 20.70 2.74
C ALA A 971 20.79 19.51 3.14
N VAL A 972 20.35 18.33 2.76
CA VAL A 972 21.14 17.10 2.93
C VAL A 972 21.32 16.44 1.56
N THR A 973 22.55 16.03 1.30
CA THR A 973 22.90 15.32 0.07
C THR A 973 23.54 13.99 0.42
N LEU A 974 22.98 12.89 -0.09
CA LEU A 974 23.61 11.58 -0.09
C LEU A 974 24.46 11.44 -1.35
N VAL A 975 25.71 11.00 -1.19
CA VAL A 975 26.60 10.64 -2.29
C VAL A 975 27.23 9.28 -2.01
N PRO A 976 27.62 8.52 -3.04
CA PRO A 976 28.25 7.22 -2.83
C PRO A 976 29.59 7.35 -2.10
N ASP A 977 29.96 6.33 -1.31
CA ASP A 977 31.31 6.26 -0.72
C ASP A 977 32.24 5.58 -1.71
N ALA A 978 33.07 6.37 -2.36
CA ALA A 978 34.05 5.90 -3.35
C ALA A 978 35.11 4.91 -2.80
N ARG A 979 35.09 4.65 -1.47
CA ARG A 979 36.07 3.77 -0.80
C ARG A 979 35.50 2.36 -0.52
N GLN A 980 34.23 2.11 -0.79
CA GLN A 980 33.60 0.81 -0.75
C GLN A 980 33.43 0.23 -2.15
#